data_58f8ea931818501c9ca2b20e82a4a40b
#
_entry.id   58f8ea931818501c9ca2b20e82a4a40b
#
_cell.length_a   1.000
_cell.length_b   1.000
_cell.length_c   1.000
_cell.angle_alpha   90.00
_cell.angle_beta   90.00
_cell.angle_gamma   90.00
#
_symmetry.space_group_name_H-M   'P 1'
#
loop_
_entity.id
_entity.type
_entity.pdbx_description
1 polymer ?
#
loop_
_entity_poly.entity_id
_entity_poly.type
_entity_poly.pdbx_seq_one_letter_code
_entity_poly.pdbx_strand_id
1 'polypeptide(L)'
;MSGEATKGIDEPVIGSPWPVRAWDRAAEAGADLALHIDQRLAGRGGRLPLLLRHLGRLALWTLTLRLPQHAVQWAHARRACRAAARLPRPVVAWPSADSIRLRRTGPPLVSVIIPTFGQVPCTLRCLAAIAAHPPATPIEVIVVDDASDDPAVALLDQVEGIRLIRQTRNLGYLRTCNEAAKLATGTHLLFLNNDTEPCVGWLDAMLALANARRDAGAIGAKLVYPDGRLQEAGGIIWNDGTGWNYGRGDDPARPEYNYVREVDYCSGAALLVPRAVFAALDGFDPRYAPAYFEDSDLAFRLREAGYTVLYEPLAVVMHHEGVSHGTDPRHGVKAHQEINRNIFVARWAAILAAQHMPPGTQVLRARDRVLACKVGARPVVLVMDHRAPEPERDAGSRTMLAFIEALLGSGAVVKFWSDSPTPSPTRERALQARGVEVRRGGLWQFGAWIRANGPVLTHVLLSRPDVARRYLPLLRHHTFARVVVYGHDLHHDRMRQHALLARDAALARAAQRMLRRERRVWRGADVVLYPSQAEVDHAVALQPGVVARAVQPYGFADFPPPHRLASRQTVLFVAGFAHPPNEDAACWLARDIMPRVRLQAPLARLAIVGSDPTARVLALDRAGATIVANVGDAELREWYAMARVAVVPLRHGAGVKRKVVEALREGLPLVTTPVGAQGLPGLSAVAAVCGTTETIAAAIVALLGDDGLWADRSAAGIAYARAHFSEATLRTSLCRAMGVRDAMSRTPLPRAGEVDARGVSGKGVERTVTLASVAG
;
A
#
# COMPACT_ATOMS: atom_id res chain seq x y z
N MET A 1 -17.86 -28.74 31.41
CA MET A 1 -19.07 -28.99 30.64
C MET A 1 -18.95 -28.26 29.34
N SER A 2 -18.84 -29.04 28.37
CA SER A 2 -19.11 -29.12 26.92
C SER A 2 -18.43 -28.04 26.09
N GLY A 3 -17.45 -28.36 25.48
CA GLY A 3 -16.74 -28.85 24.37
C GLY A 3 -17.59 -29.08 23.12
N GLU A 4 -17.40 -28.26 22.06
CA GLU A 4 -17.77 -28.70 20.72
C GLU A 4 -16.57 -28.54 19.80
N ALA A 5 -16.05 -29.70 19.44
CA ALA A 5 -15.01 -29.92 18.45
C ALA A 5 -15.60 -29.74 17.04
N THR A 6 -15.05 -28.82 16.26
CA THR A 6 -15.28 -28.78 14.82
C THR A 6 -14.47 -29.90 14.15
N LYS A 7 -15.18 -30.95 13.75
CA LYS A 7 -14.66 -32.05 12.94
C LYS A 7 -14.19 -31.51 11.57
N GLY A 8 -12.95 -31.82 11.24
CA GLY A 8 -12.45 -31.78 9.86
C GLY A 8 -13.24 -32.75 8.98
N ILE A 9 -13.65 -32.27 7.82
CA ILE A 9 -14.28 -33.12 6.79
C ILE A 9 -13.13 -33.72 5.98
N ASP A 10 -12.84 -34.99 6.23
CA ASP A 10 -12.02 -35.81 5.35
C ASP A 10 -12.76 -36.01 4.01
N GLU A 11 -12.11 -35.59 2.91
CA GLU A 11 -12.58 -35.95 1.58
C GLU A 11 -12.33 -37.45 1.34
N PRO A 12 -13.34 -38.21 0.96
CA PRO A 12 -13.16 -39.63 0.61
C PRO A 12 -12.43 -39.74 -0.74
N VAL A 13 -11.32 -40.44 -0.74
CA VAL A 13 -10.64 -40.89 -1.95
C VAL A 13 -11.53 -41.96 -2.61
N ILE A 14 -12.38 -41.53 -3.53
CA ILE A 14 -13.10 -42.44 -4.42
C ILE A 14 -12.23 -42.68 -5.65
N GLY A 15 -11.65 -43.88 -5.72
CA GLY A 15 -10.97 -44.36 -6.91
C GLY A 15 -11.98 -44.54 -8.06
N SER A 16 -11.90 -43.69 -9.09
CA SER A 16 -12.71 -43.77 -10.30
C SER A 16 -12.02 -44.63 -11.35
N PRO A 17 -12.71 -45.64 -11.95
CA PRO A 17 -12.16 -46.53 -12.98
C PRO A 17 -12.29 -46.01 -14.42
N TRP A 18 -12.46 -44.70 -14.65
CA TRP A 18 -12.54 -44.13 -16.00
C TRP A 18 -11.35 -43.24 -16.33
N PRO A 19 -10.95 -43.10 -17.61
CA PRO A 19 -9.72 -42.45 -17.97
C PRO A 19 -9.76 -40.94 -17.69
N VAL A 20 -9.30 -40.56 -16.53
CA VAL A 20 -9.06 -39.16 -16.07
C VAL A 20 -8.38 -38.28 -17.14
N ARG A 21 -7.64 -38.93 -18.06
CA ARG A 21 -6.84 -38.27 -19.12
C ARG A 21 -7.65 -37.57 -20.23
N ALA A 22 -8.87 -38.01 -20.51
CA ALA A 22 -9.70 -37.36 -21.55
C ALA A 22 -10.46 -36.17 -20.98
N TRP A 23 -10.89 -36.26 -19.71
CA TRP A 23 -11.59 -35.19 -19.01
C TRP A 23 -10.68 -34.00 -18.70
N ASP A 24 -9.44 -34.24 -18.25
CA ASP A 24 -8.48 -33.15 -17.98
C ASP A 24 -8.10 -32.39 -19.24
N ARG A 25 -7.95 -33.08 -20.38
CA ARG A 25 -7.69 -32.45 -21.67
C ARG A 25 -8.90 -31.64 -22.19
N ALA A 26 -10.10 -32.18 -22.03
CA ALA A 26 -11.33 -31.50 -22.43
C ALA A 26 -11.60 -30.29 -21.51
N ALA A 27 -11.33 -30.41 -20.21
CA ALA A 27 -11.46 -29.31 -19.26
C ALA A 27 -10.41 -28.20 -19.49
N GLU A 28 -9.16 -28.55 -19.84
CA GLU A 28 -8.12 -27.57 -20.18
C GLU A 28 -8.40 -26.89 -21.54
N ALA A 29 -8.80 -27.64 -22.55
CA ALA A 29 -9.20 -27.10 -23.84
C ALA A 29 -10.44 -26.21 -23.72
N GLY A 30 -11.42 -26.61 -22.91
CA GLY A 30 -12.61 -25.82 -22.61
C GLY A 30 -12.28 -24.54 -21.84
N ALA A 31 -11.35 -24.61 -20.88
CA ALA A 31 -10.87 -23.44 -20.14
C ALA A 31 -10.08 -22.46 -21.03
N ASP A 32 -9.25 -22.98 -21.95
CA ASP A 32 -8.51 -22.16 -22.90
C ASP A 32 -9.44 -21.53 -23.97
N LEU A 33 -10.44 -22.25 -24.44
CA LEU A 33 -11.47 -21.74 -25.32
C LEU A 33 -12.33 -20.67 -24.64
N ALA A 34 -12.75 -20.90 -23.40
CA ALA A 34 -13.52 -19.94 -22.61
C ALA A 34 -12.70 -18.67 -22.35
N LEU A 35 -11.41 -18.81 -22.05
CA LEU A 35 -10.51 -17.69 -21.90
C LEU A 35 -10.34 -16.90 -23.20
N HIS A 36 -10.20 -17.58 -24.33
CA HIS A 36 -10.07 -16.96 -25.64
C HIS A 36 -11.35 -16.20 -26.06
N ILE A 37 -12.52 -16.78 -25.81
CA ILE A 37 -13.81 -16.11 -26.00
C ILE A 37 -13.93 -14.90 -25.09
N ASP A 38 -13.58 -15.04 -23.80
CA ASP A 38 -13.60 -13.94 -22.83
C ASP A 38 -12.66 -12.78 -23.23
N GLN A 39 -11.45 -13.09 -23.72
CA GLN A 39 -10.49 -12.10 -24.19
C GLN A 39 -11.03 -11.33 -25.42
N ARG A 40 -11.61 -12.03 -26.40
CA ARG A 40 -12.20 -11.40 -27.60
C ARG A 40 -13.43 -10.54 -27.29
N LEU A 41 -14.28 -10.99 -26.36
CA LEU A 41 -15.49 -10.26 -26.00
C LEU A 41 -15.21 -9.09 -25.03
N ALA A 42 -14.17 -9.17 -24.19
CA ALA A 42 -13.77 -8.08 -23.31
C ALA A 42 -13.29 -6.83 -24.07
N GLY A 43 -12.73 -7.02 -25.27
CA GLY A 43 -12.34 -5.95 -26.19
C GLY A 43 -13.51 -5.20 -26.86
N ARG A 44 -14.74 -5.77 -26.91
CA ARG A 44 -15.91 -5.20 -27.57
C ARG A 44 -16.91 -4.68 -26.54
N GLY A 45 -17.15 -3.39 -26.49
CA GLY A 45 -18.08 -2.75 -25.55
C GLY A 45 -19.54 -2.87 -25.99
N GLY A 46 -20.46 -3.20 -25.07
CA GLY A 46 -21.91 -3.19 -25.27
C GLY A 46 -22.66 -4.11 -24.29
N ARG A 47 -23.97 -3.84 -24.05
CA ARG A 47 -24.82 -4.66 -23.16
C ARG A 47 -25.17 -6.03 -23.75
N LEU A 48 -25.36 -6.13 -25.05
CA LEU A 48 -25.73 -7.37 -25.74
C LEU A 48 -24.62 -8.46 -25.67
N PRO A 49 -23.34 -8.13 -25.87
CA PRO A 49 -22.24 -9.07 -25.63
C PRO A 49 -22.15 -9.58 -24.19
N LEU A 50 -22.62 -8.79 -23.22
CA LEU A 50 -22.65 -9.16 -21.80
C LEU A 50 -23.57 -10.34 -21.51
N LEU A 51 -24.79 -10.29 -22.07
CA LEU A 51 -25.81 -11.31 -21.89
C LEU A 51 -25.39 -12.65 -22.51
N LEU A 52 -24.84 -12.60 -23.74
CA LEU A 52 -24.31 -13.77 -24.45
C LEU A 52 -23.13 -14.41 -23.69
N ARG A 53 -22.27 -13.63 -23.06
CA ARG A 53 -21.19 -14.15 -22.23
C ARG A 53 -21.67 -14.83 -20.96
N HIS A 54 -22.67 -14.25 -20.26
CA HIS A 54 -23.23 -14.89 -19.09
C HIS A 54 -23.90 -16.22 -19.44
N LEU A 55 -24.60 -16.29 -20.57
CA LEU A 55 -25.20 -17.53 -21.06
C LEU A 55 -24.13 -18.55 -21.45
N GLY A 56 -23.08 -18.14 -22.15
CA GLY A 56 -21.96 -19.03 -22.51
C GLY A 56 -21.19 -19.56 -21.28
N ARG A 57 -20.97 -18.73 -20.27
CA ARG A 57 -20.36 -19.18 -19.01
C ARG A 57 -21.26 -20.10 -18.20
N LEU A 58 -22.54 -19.82 -18.11
CA LEU A 58 -23.53 -20.69 -17.47
C LEU A 58 -23.54 -22.06 -18.15
N ALA A 59 -23.57 -22.10 -19.47
CA ALA A 59 -23.52 -23.35 -20.22
C ALA A 59 -22.21 -24.12 -19.94
N LEU A 60 -21.06 -23.46 -19.97
CA LEU A 60 -19.77 -24.07 -19.68
C LEU A 60 -19.67 -24.60 -18.25
N TRP A 61 -20.13 -23.82 -17.27
CA TRP A 61 -20.11 -24.24 -15.85
C TRP A 61 -21.08 -25.38 -15.55
N THR A 62 -22.21 -25.43 -16.28
CA THR A 62 -23.15 -26.55 -16.22
C THR A 62 -22.53 -27.81 -16.80
N LEU A 63 -21.92 -27.70 -18.00
CA LEU A 63 -21.26 -28.82 -18.67
C LEU A 63 -20.03 -29.34 -17.89
N THR A 64 -19.35 -28.48 -17.14
CA THR A 64 -18.18 -28.86 -16.33
C THR A 64 -18.51 -29.16 -14.87
N LEU A 65 -19.80 -29.22 -14.48
CA LEU A 65 -20.31 -29.43 -13.11
C LEU A 65 -19.75 -28.45 -12.06
N ARG A 66 -19.24 -27.28 -12.50
CA ARG A 66 -18.65 -26.24 -11.63
C ARG A 66 -19.63 -25.12 -11.27
N LEU A 67 -20.85 -25.16 -11.82
CA LEU A 67 -21.88 -24.12 -11.57
C LEU A 67 -22.15 -23.87 -10.08
N PRO A 68 -22.30 -24.88 -9.20
CA PRO A 68 -22.56 -24.63 -7.79
C PRO A 68 -21.43 -23.87 -7.09
N GLN A 69 -20.17 -24.23 -7.37
CA GLN A 69 -19.00 -23.58 -6.77
C GLN A 69 -18.89 -22.10 -7.18
N HIS A 70 -19.11 -21.81 -8.46
CA HIS A 70 -19.09 -20.44 -8.96
C HIS A 70 -20.28 -19.60 -8.49
N ALA A 71 -21.45 -20.20 -8.32
CA ALA A 71 -22.63 -19.53 -7.77
C ALA A 71 -22.42 -19.13 -6.30
N VAL A 72 -21.83 -20.01 -5.49
CA VAL A 72 -21.47 -19.71 -4.09
C VAL A 72 -20.41 -18.60 -4.03
N GLN A 73 -19.34 -18.68 -4.81
CA GLN A 73 -18.32 -17.64 -4.88
C GLN A 73 -18.90 -16.28 -5.30
N TRP A 74 -19.78 -16.26 -6.29
CA TRP A 74 -20.46 -15.06 -6.75
C TRP A 74 -21.37 -14.45 -5.67
N ALA A 75 -22.14 -15.31 -4.96
CA ALA A 75 -22.99 -14.86 -3.88
C ALA A 75 -22.19 -14.26 -2.72
N HIS A 76 -21.08 -14.89 -2.34
CA HIS A 76 -20.16 -14.36 -1.33
C HIS A 76 -19.54 -13.01 -1.76
N ALA A 77 -19.03 -12.92 -3.00
CA ALA A 77 -18.48 -11.68 -3.53
C ALA A 77 -19.51 -10.54 -3.54
N ARG A 78 -20.76 -10.83 -3.94
CA ARG A 78 -21.84 -9.84 -3.98
C ARG A 78 -22.28 -9.37 -2.59
N ARG A 79 -22.32 -10.28 -1.59
CA ARG A 79 -22.59 -9.91 -0.19
C ARG A 79 -21.47 -9.04 0.39
N ALA A 80 -20.22 -9.39 0.15
CA ALA A 80 -19.07 -8.63 0.62
C ALA A 80 -18.98 -7.24 -0.05
N CYS A 81 -19.28 -7.14 -1.35
CA CYS A 81 -19.37 -5.84 -2.05
C CYS A 81 -20.47 -4.94 -1.46
N ARG A 82 -21.64 -5.49 -1.15
CA ARG A 82 -22.73 -4.70 -0.52
C ARG A 82 -22.38 -4.24 0.90
N ALA A 83 -21.65 -5.06 1.67
CA ALA A 83 -21.18 -4.68 3.01
C ALA A 83 -20.12 -3.58 2.96
N ALA A 84 -19.20 -3.63 1.99
CA ALA A 84 -18.14 -2.64 1.80
C ALA A 84 -18.66 -1.28 1.27
N ALA A 85 -19.83 -1.25 0.63
CA ALA A 85 -20.39 -0.04 0.04
C ALA A 85 -21.11 0.88 1.03
N ARG A 86 -21.22 0.50 2.30
CA ARG A 86 -21.89 1.33 3.32
C ARG A 86 -20.90 2.24 4.00
N LEU A 87 -20.87 3.50 3.61
CA LEU A 87 -20.14 4.53 4.36
C LEU A 87 -20.85 4.80 5.70
N PRO A 88 -20.10 5.07 6.78
CA PRO A 88 -20.68 5.54 8.03
C PRO A 88 -21.35 6.90 7.78
N ARG A 89 -22.57 7.07 8.27
CA ARG A 89 -23.30 8.34 8.20
C ARG A 89 -23.60 8.80 9.62
N PRO A 90 -23.44 10.08 9.94
CA PRO A 90 -23.88 10.60 11.22
C PRO A 90 -25.41 10.54 11.29
N VAL A 91 -25.93 10.14 12.44
CA VAL A 91 -27.35 10.19 12.76
C VAL A 91 -27.47 11.20 13.89
N VAL A 92 -27.58 12.46 13.54
CA VAL A 92 -27.75 13.54 14.52
C VAL A 92 -29.14 14.12 14.36
N ALA A 93 -29.99 13.92 15.37
CA ALA A 93 -31.25 14.66 15.50
C ALA A 93 -30.95 16.16 15.74
N TRP A 94 -31.94 17.03 15.55
CA TRP A 94 -31.79 18.46 15.91
C TRP A 94 -31.46 18.59 17.40
N PRO A 95 -30.21 18.95 17.77
CA PRO A 95 -29.79 18.96 19.16
C PRO A 95 -30.27 20.25 19.86
N SER A 96 -30.62 20.16 21.15
CA SER A 96 -30.63 21.34 21.99
C SER A 96 -29.21 21.69 22.43
N ALA A 97 -28.87 22.95 22.56
CA ALA A 97 -27.50 23.41 22.84
C ALA A 97 -26.96 22.85 24.17
N ASP A 98 -27.83 22.82 25.19
CA ASP A 98 -27.52 22.29 26.54
C ASP A 98 -27.27 20.77 26.59
N SER A 99 -27.65 20.05 25.55
CA SER A 99 -27.38 18.61 25.42
C SER A 99 -26.01 18.29 24.85
N ILE A 100 -25.31 19.27 24.28
CA ILE A 100 -24.01 19.06 23.60
C ILE A 100 -22.88 19.21 24.61
N ARG A 101 -22.09 18.16 24.79
CA ARG A 101 -20.93 18.13 25.69
C ARG A 101 -19.69 17.61 25.00
N LEU A 102 -18.70 18.47 24.87
CA LEU A 102 -17.40 18.14 24.27
C LEU A 102 -16.37 17.89 25.37
N ARG A 103 -15.96 16.63 25.54
CA ARG A 103 -15.05 16.24 26.62
C ARG A 103 -13.62 16.69 26.31
N ARG A 104 -12.99 17.39 27.25
CA ARG A 104 -11.54 17.64 27.23
C ARG A 104 -10.84 16.54 28.01
N THR A 105 -9.96 15.76 27.35
CA THR A 105 -9.29 14.60 27.96
C THR A 105 -7.82 14.84 28.27
N GLY A 106 -7.30 16.06 28.12
CA GLY A 106 -5.91 16.42 28.37
C GLY A 106 -5.44 17.62 27.54
N PRO A 107 -4.14 17.87 27.45
CA PRO A 107 -3.58 18.87 26.55
C PRO A 107 -3.97 18.57 25.09
N PRO A 108 -4.53 19.51 24.34
CA PRO A 108 -5.03 19.24 22.99
C PRO A 108 -3.90 18.99 22.01
N LEU A 109 -4.02 17.94 21.21
CA LEU A 109 -3.16 17.71 20.05
C LEU A 109 -3.69 18.46 18.84
N VAL A 110 -5.00 18.63 18.72
CA VAL A 110 -5.65 19.32 17.61
C VAL A 110 -6.57 20.43 18.13
N SER A 111 -6.45 21.61 17.52
CA SER A 111 -7.40 22.71 17.69
C SER A 111 -8.34 22.70 16.49
N VAL A 112 -9.61 22.36 16.74
CA VAL A 112 -10.68 22.40 15.75
C VAL A 112 -11.23 23.83 15.71
N ILE A 113 -11.08 24.52 14.60
CA ILE A 113 -11.51 25.90 14.38
C ILE A 113 -12.77 25.89 13.55
N ILE A 114 -13.87 26.41 14.11
CA ILE A 114 -15.19 26.47 13.49
C ILE A 114 -15.62 27.94 13.39
N PRO A 115 -15.37 28.62 12.25
CA PRO A 115 -15.92 29.94 12.03
C PRO A 115 -17.44 29.86 11.79
N THR A 116 -18.19 30.77 12.39
CA THR A 116 -19.66 30.85 12.22
C THR A 116 -20.09 32.30 11.98
N PHE A 117 -21.07 32.47 11.08
CA PHE A 117 -21.72 33.74 10.85
C PHE A 117 -23.23 33.48 10.63
N GLY A 118 -24.05 33.73 11.61
CA GLY A 118 -25.41 33.25 11.64
C GLY A 118 -25.48 31.71 11.59
N GLN A 119 -26.61 31.17 11.09
CA GLN A 119 -26.80 29.74 10.87
C GLN A 119 -26.47 28.86 12.11
N VAL A 120 -26.80 29.36 13.32
CA VAL A 120 -26.52 28.69 14.59
C VAL A 120 -27.03 27.25 14.64
N PRO A 121 -28.21 26.90 14.07
CA PRO A 121 -28.66 25.50 14.01
C PRO A 121 -27.64 24.57 13.30
N CYS A 122 -26.98 25.04 12.25
CA CYS A 122 -25.92 24.26 11.56
C CYS A 122 -24.70 24.06 12.46
N THR A 123 -24.26 25.14 13.15
CA THR A 123 -23.16 25.09 14.11
C THR A 123 -23.46 24.09 15.23
N LEU A 124 -24.66 24.09 15.80
CA LEU A 124 -25.07 23.14 16.83
C LEU A 124 -25.04 21.67 16.30
N ARG A 125 -25.49 21.45 15.06
CA ARG A 125 -25.41 20.11 14.45
C ARG A 125 -23.94 19.66 14.24
N CYS A 126 -23.06 20.55 13.81
CA CYS A 126 -21.63 20.28 13.68
C CYS A 126 -21.03 19.89 15.05
N LEU A 127 -21.30 20.65 16.09
CA LEU A 127 -20.83 20.38 17.47
C LEU A 127 -21.41 19.06 18.01
N ALA A 128 -22.68 18.79 17.78
CA ALA A 128 -23.32 17.53 18.17
C ALA A 128 -22.71 16.32 17.42
N ALA A 129 -22.36 16.47 16.15
CA ALA A 129 -21.68 15.43 15.39
C ALA A 129 -20.27 15.14 15.94
N ILE A 130 -19.53 16.17 16.34
CA ILE A 130 -18.23 16.00 17.03
C ILE A 130 -18.42 15.27 18.36
N ALA A 131 -19.45 15.65 19.14
CA ALA A 131 -19.76 15.02 20.42
C ALA A 131 -20.19 13.55 20.27
N ALA A 132 -20.94 13.24 19.22
CA ALA A 132 -21.38 11.87 18.90
C ALA A 132 -20.24 10.97 18.36
N HIS A 133 -19.25 11.57 17.73
CA HIS A 133 -18.10 10.87 17.13
C HIS A 133 -16.77 11.45 17.66
N PRO A 134 -16.53 11.39 18.98
CA PRO A 134 -15.35 11.96 19.58
C PRO A 134 -14.10 11.23 19.07
N PRO A 135 -13.05 11.95 18.67
CA PRO A 135 -11.78 11.32 18.33
C PRO A 135 -11.11 10.73 19.57
N ALA A 136 -10.27 9.72 19.38
CA ALA A 136 -9.46 9.14 20.46
C ALA A 136 -8.43 10.14 21.00
N THR A 137 -7.99 11.08 20.16
CA THR A 137 -6.99 12.10 20.49
C THR A 137 -7.63 13.30 21.18
N PRO A 138 -6.99 13.88 22.21
CA PRO A 138 -7.46 15.10 22.86
C PRO A 138 -7.56 16.28 21.88
N ILE A 139 -8.70 16.97 21.88
CA ILE A 139 -8.98 18.15 21.06
C ILE A 139 -9.41 19.34 21.93
N GLU A 140 -9.21 20.55 21.43
CA GLU A 140 -9.97 21.73 21.78
C GLU A 140 -10.84 22.15 20.60
N VAL A 141 -12.04 22.67 20.87
CA VAL A 141 -12.94 23.19 19.85
C VAL A 141 -13.11 24.69 20.07
N ILE A 142 -12.67 25.46 19.07
CA ILE A 142 -12.72 26.93 19.06
C ILE A 142 -13.82 27.31 18.07
N VAL A 143 -14.94 27.80 18.58
CA VAL A 143 -16.01 28.38 17.77
C VAL A 143 -15.80 29.88 17.72
N VAL A 144 -15.77 30.46 16.52
CA VAL A 144 -15.57 31.90 16.34
C VAL A 144 -16.78 32.49 15.66
N ASP A 145 -17.56 33.24 16.41
CA ASP A 145 -18.66 34.01 15.86
C ASP A 145 -18.11 35.31 15.23
N ASP A 146 -18.29 35.44 13.94
CA ASP A 146 -17.78 36.55 13.12
C ASP A 146 -18.72 37.76 13.11
N ALA A 147 -19.12 38.19 14.32
CA ALA A 147 -20.04 39.30 14.57
C ALA A 147 -21.44 39.08 13.91
N SER A 148 -22.05 37.97 14.24
CA SER A 148 -23.43 37.69 13.77
C SER A 148 -24.48 38.58 14.44
N ASP A 149 -25.43 39.09 13.67
CA ASP A 149 -26.59 39.80 14.17
C ASP A 149 -27.73 38.86 14.66
N ASP A 150 -27.51 37.54 14.63
CA ASP A 150 -28.50 36.53 15.01
C ASP A 150 -28.55 36.33 16.53
N PRO A 151 -29.69 36.61 17.21
CA PRO A 151 -29.82 36.38 18.63
C PRO A 151 -29.61 34.92 19.07
N ALA A 152 -29.79 33.97 18.14
CA ALA A 152 -29.54 32.55 18.40
C ALA A 152 -28.06 32.23 18.75
N VAL A 153 -27.14 33.14 18.49
CA VAL A 153 -25.71 32.99 18.87
C VAL A 153 -25.54 32.79 20.39
N ALA A 154 -26.47 33.35 21.21
CA ALA A 154 -26.52 33.12 22.65
C ALA A 154 -26.69 31.64 23.04
N LEU A 155 -27.25 30.79 22.18
CA LEU A 155 -27.34 29.34 22.42
C LEU A 155 -25.96 28.66 22.47
N LEU A 156 -24.96 29.22 21.82
CA LEU A 156 -23.60 28.65 21.85
C LEU A 156 -22.93 28.72 23.24
N ASP A 157 -23.39 29.65 24.12
CA ASP A 157 -22.93 29.74 25.50
C ASP A 157 -23.38 28.52 26.36
N GLN A 158 -24.43 27.82 25.92
CA GLN A 158 -24.94 26.63 26.60
C GLN A 158 -24.18 25.35 26.25
N VAL A 159 -23.30 25.38 25.21
CA VAL A 159 -22.55 24.21 24.78
C VAL A 159 -21.32 24.02 25.67
N GLU A 160 -21.27 22.87 26.34
CA GLU A 160 -20.18 22.57 27.26
C GLU A 160 -18.92 22.11 26.48
N GLY A 161 -17.75 22.65 26.83
CA GLY A 161 -16.46 22.20 26.35
C GLY A 161 -15.92 22.90 25.10
N ILE A 162 -16.63 23.88 24.55
CA ILE A 162 -16.12 24.77 23.50
C ILE A 162 -15.38 25.97 24.11
N ARG A 163 -14.56 26.60 23.28
CA ARG A 163 -14.03 27.96 23.49
C ARG A 163 -14.70 28.88 22.48
N LEU A 164 -15.69 29.63 22.95
CA LEU A 164 -16.42 30.59 22.12
C LEU A 164 -15.69 31.95 22.09
N ILE A 165 -15.43 32.45 20.89
CA ILE A 165 -14.83 33.76 20.64
C ILE A 165 -15.85 34.57 19.83
N ARG A 166 -16.12 35.77 20.24
CA ARG A 166 -16.99 36.71 19.51
C ARG A 166 -16.18 37.85 18.93
N GLN A 167 -16.22 38.01 17.63
CA GLN A 167 -15.59 39.14 16.95
C GLN A 167 -16.44 40.40 17.14
N THR A 168 -15.80 41.58 17.16
CA THR A 168 -16.49 42.86 17.27
C THR A 168 -16.98 43.39 15.92
N ARG A 169 -16.49 42.79 14.82
CA ARG A 169 -16.89 43.11 13.43
C ARG A 169 -16.69 41.88 12.55
N ASN A 170 -17.46 41.80 11.48
CA ASN A 170 -17.31 40.74 10.50
C ASN A 170 -15.97 40.87 9.77
N LEU A 171 -15.11 39.85 9.88
CA LEU A 171 -13.80 39.78 9.25
C LEU A 171 -13.79 38.93 7.98
N GLY A 172 -14.84 38.12 7.79
CA GLY A 172 -14.93 37.09 6.76
C GLY A 172 -14.18 35.82 7.14
N TYR A 173 -14.53 34.71 6.49
CA TYR A 173 -14.02 33.35 6.77
C TYR A 173 -12.51 33.28 6.95
N LEU A 174 -11.77 33.79 5.97
CA LEU A 174 -10.32 33.69 5.90
C LEU A 174 -9.63 34.34 7.12
N ARG A 175 -9.99 35.60 7.41
CA ARG A 175 -9.36 36.36 8.50
C ARG A 175 -9.79 35.80 9.86
N THR A 176 -11.03 35.39 10.01
CA THR A 176 -11.56 34.73 11.21
C THR A 176 -10.78 33.44 11.52
N CYS A 177 -10.50 32.62 10.51
CA CYS A 177 -9.66 31.44 10.66
C CYS A 177 -8.21 31.78 11.07
N ASN A 178 -7.60 32.82 10.46
CA ASN A 178 -6.24 33.25 10.80
C ASN A 178 -6.13 33.76 12.26
N GLU A 179 -7.10 34.56 12.72
CA GLU A 179 -7.11 35.05 14.11
C GLU A 179 -7.33 33.90 15.11
N ALA A 180 -8.23 32.96 14.81
CA ALA A 180 -8.45 31.79 15.64
C ALA A 180 -7.20 30.90 15.74
N ALA A 181 -6.46 30.72 14.64
CA ALA A 181 -5.25 29.94 14.60
C ALA A 181 -4.15 30.48 15.54
N LYS A 182 -4.08 31.79 15.77
CA LYS A 182 -3.15 32.41 16.73
C LYS A 182 -3.45 32.02 18.19
N LEU A 183 -4.72 31.73 18.48
CA LEU A 183 -5.23 31.37 19.81
C LEU A 183 -5.21 29.88 20.07
N ALA A 184 -4.95 29.10 19.04
CA ALA A 184 -4.91 27.64 19.09
C ALA A 184 -3.69 27.12 19.85
N THR A 185 -3.87 26.06 20.64
CA THR A 185 -2.83 25.46 21.48
C THR A 185 -2.36 24.08 20.97
N GLY A 186 -3.18 23.40 20.15
CA GLY A 186 -2.85 22.13 19.54
C GLY A 186 -1.65 22.20 18.59
N THR A 187 -0.98 21.09 18.38
CA THR A 187 0.12 20.96 17.40
C THR A 187 -0.39 20.96 15.96
N HIS A 188 -1.65 20.64 15.75
CA HIS A 188 -2.35 20.69 14.47
C HIS A 188 -3.57 21.61 14.56
N LEU A 189 -3.88 22.28 13.47
CA LEU A 189 -5.10 23.03 13.25
C LEU A 189 -6.00 22.20 12.34
N LEU A 190 -7.27 22.11 12.68
CA LEU A 190 -8.29 21.58 11.80
C LEU A 190 -9.30 22.68 11.52
N PHE A 191 -9.31 23.18 10.31
CA PHE A 191 -10.38 24.07 9.83
C PHE A 191 -11.59 23.23 9.48
N LEU A 192 -12.75 23.57 10.08
CA LEU A 192 -14.00 22.83 9.92
C LEU A 192 -15.15 23.81 9.73
N ASN A 193 -15.87 23.70 8.63
CA ASN A 193 -17.04 24.53 8.39
C ASN A 193 -18.16 24.21 9.38
N ASN A 194 -18.92 25.22 9.77
CA ASN A 194 -20.03 25.07 10.70
C ASN A 194 -21.24 24.28 10.13
N ASP A 195 -21.33 24.11 8.81
CA ASP A 195 -22.34 23.32 8.12
C ASP A 195 -21.86 21.91 7.76
N THR A 196 -20.95 21.35 8.58
CA THR A 196 -20.43 20.00 8.43
C THR A 196 -20.88 19.07 9.56
N GLU A 197 -20.94 17.77 9.26
CA GLU A 197 -21.19 16.71 10.25
C GLU A 197 -20.10 15.63 10.11
N PRO A 198 -19.08 15.63 10.98
CA PRO A 198 -18.05 14.59 10.98
C PRO A 198 -18.60 13.21 11.31
N CYS A 199 -18.12 12.17 10.60
CA CYS A 199 -18.51 10.78 10.81
C CYS A 199 -17.49 10.04 11.71
N VAL A 200 -17.80 8.80 12.11
CA VAL A 200 -16.93 7.97 12.99
C VAL A 200 -15.51 7.89 12.43
N GLY A 201 -14.51 8.15 13.28
CA GLY A 201 -13.08 8.01 12.97
C GLY A 201 -12.50 9.10 12.06
N TRP A 202 -13.25 10.15 11.78
CA TRP A 202 -12.91 11.21 10.86
C TRP A 202 -11.53 11.86 11.13
N LEU A 203 -11.27 12.26 12.38
CA LEU A 203 -10.02 12.92 12.75
C LEU A 203 -8.89 11.93 13.01
N ASP A 204 -9.20 10.77 13.59
CA ASP A 204 -8.20 9.74 13.88
C ASP A 204 -7.55 9.23 12.58
N ALA A 205 -8.30 9.12 11.49
CA ALA A 205 -7.77 8.77 10.17
C ALA A 205 -6.79 9.84 9.65
N MET A 206 -7.14 11.12 9.75
CA MET A 206 -6.25 12.23 9.34
C MET A 206 -4.96 12.25 10.15
N LEU A 207 -5.05 12.06 11.47
CA LEU A 207 -3.88 12.04 12.36
C LEU A 207 -2.99 10.81 12.12
N ALA A 208 -3.59 9.65 11.86
CA ALA A 208 -2.82 8.46 11.48
C ALA A 208 -2.02 8.70 10.21
N LEU A 209 -2.61 9.37 9.21
CA LEU A 209 -1.92 9.76 7.99
C LEU A 209 -0.82 10.81 8.24
N ALA A 210 -1.09 11.83 9.06
CA ALA A 210 -0.09 12.85 9.43
C ALA A 210 1.12 12.23 10.12
N ASN A 211 0.90 11.26 11.00
CA ASN A 211 1.97 10.52 11.67
C ASN A 211 2.77 9.63 10.71
N ALA A 212 2.12 9.02 9.73
CA ALA A 212 2.77 8.16 8.73
C ALA A 212 3.52 8.97 7.65
N ARG A 213 3.10 10.21 7.37
CA ARG A 213 3.62 11.07 6.31
C ARG A 213 4.12 12.39 6.90
N ARG A 214 5.39 12.42 7.30
CA ARG A 214 6.05 13.60 7.89
C ARG A 214 6.14 14.80 6.94
N ASP A 215 6.01 14.57 5.65
CA ASP A 215 5.96 15.58 4.60
C ASP A 215 4.54 16.14 4.35
N ALA A 216 3.52 15.66 5.06
CA ALA A 216 2.16 16.17 4.92
C ALA A 216 2.05 17.61 5.47
N GLY A 217 1.80 18.57 4.57
CA GLY A 217 1.53 19.95 4.92
C GLY A 217 0.05 20.24 5.12
N ALA A 218 -0.82 19.51 4.43
CA ALA A 218 -2.27 19.55 4.62
C ALA A 218 -2.90 18.19 4.32
N ILE A 219 -3.96 17.85 5.06
CA ILE A 219 -4.75 16.63 4.85
C ILE A 219 -6.23 17.01 4.83
N GLY A 220 -6.92 16.70 3.71
CA GLY A 220 -8.34 16.93 3.56
C GLY A 220 -9.18 15.67 3.69
N ALA A 221 -10.41 15.83 4.14
CA ALA A 221 -11.40 14.76 4.29
C ALA A 221 -12.10 14.40 2.97
N LYS A 222 -12.74 13.24 2.94
CA LYS A 222 -13.78 12.91 1.97
C LYS A 222 -15.06 13.66 2.33
N LEU A 223 -15.48 14.56 1.47
CA LEU A 223 -16.74 15.27 1.66
C LEU A 223 -17.87 14.54 0.94
N VAL A 224 -18.99 14.36 1.64
CA VAL A 224 -20.21 13.74 1.10
C VAL A 224 -21.41 14.65 1.33
N TYR A 225 -22.36 14.63 0.39
CA TYR A 225 -23.63 15.32 0.55
C TYR A 225 -24.56 14.59 1.53
N PRO A 226 -25.57 15.27 2.09
CA PRO A 226 -26.57 14.63 2.96
C PRO A 226 -27.31 13.47 2.29
N ASP A 227 -27.47 13.50 0.98
CA ASP A 227 -28.08 12.41 0.19
C ASP A 227 -27.14 11.21 -0.01
N GLY A 228 -25.89 11.31 0.47
CA GLY A 228 -24.88 10.28 0.41
C GLY A 228 -24.07 10.24 -0.88
N ARG A 229 -24.28 11.16 -1.82
CA ARG A 229 -23.39 11.31 -2.97
C ARG A 229 -22.07 11.95 -2.57
N LEU A 230 -21.03 11.62 -3.32
CA LEU A 230 -19.73 12.25 -3.14
C LEU A 230 -19.78 13.74 -3.47
N GLN A 231 -19.21 14.57 -2.62
CA GLN A 231 -19.03 15.98 -2.91
C GLN A 231 -17.60 16.25 -3.39
N GLU A 232 -16.61 15.72 -2.66
CA GLU A 232 -15.21 15.89 -2.98
C GLU A 232 -14.37 14.68 -2.50
N ALA A 233 -13.51 14.19 -3.38
CA ALA A 233 -12.42 13.28 -3.06
C ALA A 233 -11.09 13.95 -3.42
N GLY A 234 -10.80 15.11 -2.80
CA GLY A 234 -9.72 16.01 -3.15
C GLY A 234 -10.00 16.82 -4.42
N GLY A 235 -9.30 17.91 -4.60
CA GLY A 235 -9.47 18.85 -5.68
C GLY A 235 -8.46 18.70 -6.81
N ILE A 236 -8.87 19.09 -8.02
CA ILE A 236 -8.03 19.25 -9.21
C ILE A 236 -8.02 20.73 -9.57
N ILE A 237 -6.86 21.32 -9.77
CA ILE A 237 -6.69 22.66 -10.34
C ILE A 237 -6.25 22.50 -11.80
N TRP A 238 -6.95 23.16 -12.70
CA TRP A 238 -6.62 23.19 -14.11
C TRP A 238 -5.62 24.32 -14.45
N ASN A 239 -5.03 24.29 -15.63
CA ASN A 239 -4.02 25.30 -16.02
C ASN A 239 -4.60 26.71 -16.21
N ASP A 240 -5.91 26.88 -16.29
CA ASP A 240 -6.61 28.18 -16.29
C ASP A 240 -7.00 28.64 -14.86
N GLY A 241 -6.55 27.93 -13.82
CA GLY A 241 -6.84 28.21 -12.43
C GLY A 241 -8.23 27.75 -11.96
N THR A 242 -9.05 27.14 -12.80
CA THR A 242 -10.33 26.60 -12.34
C THR A 242 -10.13 25.38 -11.45
N GLY A 243 -10.86 25.34 -10.33
CA GLY A 243 -10.87 24.22 -9.38
C GLY A 243 -12.00 23.24 -9.67
N TRP A 244 -11.73 21.96 -9.45
CA TRP A 244 -12.73 20.89 -9.66
C TRP A 244 -12.72 19.91 -8.48
N ASN A 245 -13.88 19.78 -7.81
CA ASN A 245 -14.05 18.77 -6.77
C ASN A 245 -14.15 17.39 -7.43
N TYR A 246 -13.09 16.59 -7.31
CA TYR A 246 -13.03 15.30 -8.00
C TYR A 246 -14.10 14.35 -7.48
N GLY A 247 -14.87 13.78 -8.40
CA GLY A 247 -15.93 12.82 -8.11
C GLY A 247 -17.27 13.43 -7.68
N ARG A 248 -17.47 14.76 -7.80
CA ARG A 248 -18.72 15.45 -7.42
C ARG A 248 -19.95 14.79 -8.03
N GLY A 249 -20.91 14.42 -7.18
CA GLY A 249 -22.19 13.80 -7.56
C GLY A 249 -22.13 12.29 -7.81
N ASP A 250 -20.95 11.65 -7.72
CA ASP A 250 -20.76 10.21 -7.96
C ASP A 250 -20.95 9.38 -6.67
N ASP A 251 -20.85 8.04 -6.81
CA ASP A 251 -20.88 7.09 -5.68
C ASP A 251 -19.57 7.11 -4.91
N PRO A 252 -19.57 7.55 -3.62
CA PRO A 252 -18.35 7.63 -2.81
C PRO A 252 -17.69 6.27 -2.51
N ALA A 253 -18.39 5.15 -2.75
CA ALA A 253 -17.84 3.81 -2.54
C ALA A 253 -16.98 3.31 -3.71
N ARG A 254 -16.91 4.04 -4.83
CA ARG A 254 -16.11 3.62 -5.98
C ARG A 254 -14.61 3.58 -5.64
N PRO A 255 -13.85 2.59 -6.15
CA PRO A 255 -12.45 2.39 -5.81
C PRO A 255 -11.54 3.62 -6.02
N GLU A 256 -11.83 4.44 -7.05
CA GLU A 256 -11.09 5.65 -7.39
C GLU A 256 -11.14 6.76 -6.34
N TYR A 257 -12.05 6.65 -5.37
CA TYR A 257 -12.23 7.60 -4.26
C TYR A 257 -11.82 7.03 -2.89
N ASN A 258 -11.26 5.81 -2.86
CA ASN A 258 -11.03 5.08 -1.62
C ASN A 258 -9.57 4.68 -1.42
N TYR A 259 -8.63 5.59 -1.66
CA TYR A 259 -7.21 5.44 -1.31
C TYR A 259 -6.60 6.81 -1.01
N VAL A 260 -5.57 6.83 -0.18
CA VAL A 260 -4.81 8.05 0.12
C VAL A 260 -4.19 8.59 -1.15
N ARG A 261 -4.29 9.90 -1.37
CA ARG A 261 -3.80 10.47 -2.62
C ARG A 261 -3.22 11.87 -2.40
N GLU A 262 -2.12 12.16 -3.08
CA GLU A 262 -1.64 13.52 -3.27
C GLU A 262 -2.56 14.25 -4.25
N VAL A 263 -3.04 15.44 -3.88
CA VAL A 263 -4.03 16.22 -4.62
C VAL A 263 -3.57 17.66 -4.83
N ASP A 264 -4.21 18.39 -5.75
CA ASP A 264 -3.86 19.79 -5.97
C ASP A 264 -4.28 20.67 -4.80
N TYR A 265 -5.46 20.43 -4.23
CA TYR A 265 -5.94 21.08 -3.02
C TYR A 265 -6.98 20.18 -2.33
N CYS A 266 -7.33 20.52 -1.12
CA CYS A 266 -8.53 20.04 -0.43
C CYS A 266 -9.29 21.23 0.09
N SER A 267 -10.63 21.12 0.10
CA SER A 267 -11.51 22.15 0.59
C SER A 267 -11.24 22.49 2.06
N GLY A 268 -11.26 23.78 2.39
CA GLY A 268 -11.21 24.28 3.76
C GLY A 268 -12.38 23.84 4.63
N ALA A 269 -13.42 23.19 4.06
CA ALA A 269 -14.55 22.65 4.81
C ALA A 269 -14.13 21.60 5.86
N ALA A 270 -13.05 20.84 5.62
CA ALA A 270 -12.45 19.93 6.60
C ALA A 270 -10.96 19.69 6.26
N LEU A 271 -10.09 20.56 6.77
CA LEU A 271 -8.67 20.63 6.41
C LEU A 271 -7.76 20.62 7.64
N LEU A 272 -6.96 19.58 7.80
CA LEU A 272 -5.96 19.44 8.87
C LEU A 272 -4.60 19.96 8.39
N VAL A 273 -3.96 20.84 9.17
CA VAL A 273 -2.65 21.46 8.85
C VAL A 273 -1.79 21.47 10.12
N PRO A 274 -0.49 21.14 10.08
CA PRO A 274 0.40 21.34 11.22
C PRO A 274 0.49 22.83 11.58
N ARG A 275 0.24 23.19 12.85
CA ARG A 275 0.18 24.58 13.30
C ARG A 275 1.47 25.35 13.01
N ALA A 276 2.63 24.73 13.22
CA ALA A 276 3.92 25.35 12.94
C ALA A 276 4.11 25.67 11.44
N VAL A 277 3.64 24.78 10.55
CA VAL A 277 3.72 24.98 9.09
C VAL A 277 2.75 26.09 8.66
N PHE A 278 1.51 26.10 9.20
CA PHE A 278 0.55 27.16 8.92
C PHE A 278 1.07 28.54 9.34
N ALA A 279 1.66 28.61 10.55
CA ALA A 279 2.25 29.86 11.05
C ALA A 279 3.47 30.29 10.23
N ALA A 280 4.35 29.37 9.81
CA ALA A 280 5.52 29.68 8.99
C ALA A 280 5.17 30.20 7.58
N LEU A 281 3.96 29.90 7.12
CA LEU A 281 3.39 30.41 5.86
C LEU A 281 2.48 31.65 6.06
N ASP A 282 2.46 32.26 7.24
CA ASP A 282 1.61 33.40 7.58
C ASP A 282 0.10 33.15 7.40
N GLY A 283 -0.32 31.87 7.55
CA GLY A 283 -1.72 31.47 7.47
C GLY A 283 -2.32 31.53 6.07
N PHE A 284 -3.64 31.73 5.99
CA PHE A 284 -4.31 32.02 4.72
C PHE A 284 -3.97 33.42 4.24
N ASP A 285 -3.72 33.58 2.95
CA ASP A 285 -3.27 34.86 2.37
C ASP A 285 -4.44 35.88 2.31
N PRO A 286 -4.32 37.04 2.97
CA PRO A 286 -5.37 38.05 3.03
C PRO A 286 -5.85 38.60 1.67
N ARG A 287 -5.08 38.41 0.59
CA ARG A 287 -5.47 38.82 -0.76
C ARG A 287 -6.74 38.14 -1.26
N TYR A 288 -7.07 36.97 -0.71
CA TYR A 288 -8.26 36.20 -1.07
C TYR A 288 -9.48 36.51 -0.17
N ALA A 289 -9.39 37.52 0.70
CA ALA A 289 -10.53 37.90 1.52
C ALA A 289 -11.73 38.36 0.67
N PRO A 290 -12.99 38.08 1.07
CA PRO A 290 -13.37 37.43 2.32
C PRO A 290 -13.28 35.91 2.33
N ALA A 291 -13.33 35.22 1.19
CA ALA A 291 -13.28 33.76 1.05
C ALA A 291 -13.05 33.35 -0.41
N TYR A 292 -12.79 32.06 -0.62
CA TYR A 292 -12.48 31.33 -1.84
C TYR A 292 -11.05 31.51 -2.34
N PHE A 293 -10.42 30.42 -2.76
CA PHE A 293 -9.04 30.26 -3.20
C PHE A 293 -7.98 30.36 -2.09
N GLU A 294 -8.33 30.67 -0.84
CA GLU A 294 -7.41 30.65 0.30
C GLU A 294 -6.83 29.24 0.55
N ASP A 295 -7.66 28.21 0.42
CA ASP A 295 -7.28 26.79 0.55
C ASP A 295 -6.41 26.32 -0.61
N SER A 296 -6.78 26.72 -1.82
CA SER A 296 -6.03 26.43 -3.04
C SER A 296 -4.67 27.10 -3.03
N ASP A 297 -4.59 28.37 -2.64
CA ASP A 297 -3.34 29.11 -2.51
C ASP A 297 -2.45 28.52 -1.39
N LEU A 298 -3.02 28.20 -0.23
CA LEU A 298 -2.30 27.51 0.84
C LEU A 298 -1.67 26.20 0.33
N ALA A 299 -2.43 25.42 -0.44
CA ALA A 299 -1.97 24.16 -1.02
C ALA A 299 -0.79 24.36 -1.97
N PHE A 300 -0.77 25.46 -2.75
CA PHE A 300 0.36 25.79 -3.63
C PHE A 300 1.58 26.26 -2.85
N ARG A 301 1.41 27.13 -1.84
CA ARG A 301 2.51 27.57 -0.94
C ARG A 301 3.10 26.40 -0.16
N LEU A 302 2.29 25.47 0.32
CA LEU A 302 2.76 24.25 0.97
C LEU A 302 3.67 23.44 0.04
N ARG A 303 3.28 23.25 -1.23
CA ARG A 303 4.13 22.53 -2.21
C ARG A 303 5.40 23.28 -2.56
N GLU A 304 5.35 24.60 -2.67
CA GLU A 304 6.54 25.45 -2.87
C GLU A 304 7.52 25.32 -1.70
N ALA A 305 7.00 25.19 -0.47
CA ALA A 305 7.78 24.93 0.74
C ALA A 305 8.23 23.45 0.88
N GLY A 306 7.90 22.58 -0.09
CA GLY A 306 8.33 21.17 -0.11
C GLY A 306 7.41 20.19 0.62
N TYR A 307 6.23 20.62 1.07
CA TYR A 307 5.22 19.76 1.68
C TYR A 307 4.29 19.14 0.64
N THR A 308 3.56 18.08 1.05
CA THR A 308 2.50 17.46 0.24
C THR A 308 1.12 17.83 0.75
N VAL A 309 0.14 17.86 -0.15
CA VAL A 309 -1.29 18.01 0.17
C VAL A 309 -1.95 16.67 -0.10
N LEU A 310 -2.54 16.08 0.93
CA LEU A 310 -3.06 14.72 0.90
C LEU A 310 -4.58 14.70 1.10
N TYR A 311 -5.22 13.74 0.46
CA TYR A 311 -6.61 13.37 0.65
C TYR A 311 -6.69 12.06 1.44
N GLU A 312 -7.47 12.02 2.54
CA GLU A 312 -7.69 10.85 3.37
C GLU A 312 -9.12 10.30 3.17
N PRO A 313 -9.28 9.16 2.50
CA PRO A 313 -10.59 8.62 2.18
C PRO A 313 -11.39 8.07 3.36
N LEU A 314 -10.73 7.74 4.48
CA LEU A 314 -11.40 7.23 5.68
C LEU A 314 -11.91 8.37 6.58
N ALA A 315 -11.38 9.57 6.43
CA ALA A 315 -11.90 10.77 7.08
C ALA A 315 -13.15 11.23 6.32
N VAL A 316 -14.32 10.77 6.73
CA VAL A 316 -15.59 11.12 6.07
C VAL A 316 -16.28 12.23 6.84
N VAL A 317 -16.65 13.30 6.13
CA VAL A 317 -17.37 14.46 6.67
C VAL A 317 -18.55 14.76 5.74
N MET A 318 -19.76 14.80 6.30
CA MET A 318 -20.93 15.28 5.56
C MET A 318 -20.90 16.80 5.55
N HIS A 319 -21.15 17.41 4.37
CA HIS A 319 -21.13 18.87 4.21
C HIS A 319 -22.39 19.34 3.47
N HIS A 320 -23.12 20.25 4.10
CA HIS A 320 -24.42 20.74 3.64
C HIS A 320 -24.34 21.86 2.61
N GLU A 321 -23.24 22.05 1.97
CA GLU A 321 -22.88 23.08 0.97
C GLU A 321 -23.97 24.11 0.62
N GLY A 322 -23.64 25.39 0.73
CA GLY A 322 -24.50 26.48 0.27
C GLY A 322 -25.47 27.02 1.32
N VAL A 323 -25.45 26.50 2.55
CA VAL A 323 -26.29 27.01 3.65
C VAL A 323 -25.80 28.38 4.12
N SER A 324 -24.47 28.57 4.23
CA SER A 324 -23.85 29.80 4.76
C SER A 324 -23.67 30.91 3.71
N HIS A 325 -23.46 30.58 2.43
CA HIS A 325 -23.06 31.54 1.39
C HIS A 325 -23.98 31.53 0.15
N GLY A 326 -25.08 30.80 0.17
CA GLY A 326 -25.98 30.63 -0.99
C GLY A 326 -25.36 29.83 -2.13
N THR A 327 -26.11 29.72 -3.25
CA THR A 327 -25.66 28.95 -4.43
C THR A 327 -25.42 29.79 -5.68
N ASP A 328 -25.81 31.08 -5.70
CA ASP A 328 -25.66 31.98 -6.85
C ASP A 328 -24.22 32.57 -6.94
N PRO A 329 -23.45 32.25 -7.99
CA PRO A 329 -22.07 32.76 -8.14
C PRO A 329 -22.01 34.28 -8.49
N ARG A 330 -23.14 34.93 -8.78
CA ARG A 330 -23.18 36.34 -9.16
C ARG A 330 -23.45 37.29 -8.00
N HIS A 331 -23.85 36.76 -6.84
CA HIS A 331 -24.25 37.57 -5.68
C HIS A 331 -23.55 37.11 -4.40
N GLY A 332 -23.34 38.06 -3.48
CA GLY A 332 -22.76 37.80 -2.17
C GLY A 332 -21.28 37.39 -2.23
N VAL A 333 -20.86 36.57 -1.25
CA VAL A 333 -19.45 36.14 -1.10
C VAL A 333 -18.99 35.29 -2.29
N LYS A 334 -19.87 34.57 -2.96
CA LYS A 334 -19.52 33.76 -4.16
C LYS A 334 -19.06 34.57 -5.37
N ALA A 335 -19.43 35.84 -5.48
CA ALA A 335 -18.92 36.75 -6.52
C ALA A 335 -17.39 36.92 -6.44
N HIS A 336 -16.81 36.76 -5.25
CA HIS A 336 -15.35 36.81 -5.07
C HIS A 336 -14.62 35.61 -5.68
N GLN A 337 -15.31 34.52 -5.99
CA GLN A 337 -14.67 33.33 -6.57
C GLN A 337 -13.98 33.63 -7.91
N GLU A 338 -14.57 34.45 -8.78
CA GLU A 338 -13.96 34.83 -10.05
C GLU A 338 -12.83 35.85 -9.86
N ILE A 339 -13.01 36.82 -8.98
CA ILE A 339 -12.00 37.83 -8.64
C ILE A 339 -10.75 37.12 -8.10
N ASN A 340 -10.94 36.24 -7.12
CA ASN A 340 -9.86 35.52 -6.46
C ASN A 340 -9.19 34.49 -7.40
N ARG A 341 -9.94 33.91 -8.36
CA ARG A 341 -9.34 33.10 -9.42
C ARG A 341 -8.34 33.89 -10.24
N ASN A 342 -8.65 35.12 -10.62
CA ASN A 342 -7.75 35.95 -11.40
C ASN A 342 -6.47 36.32 -10.61
N ILE A 343 -6.59 36.60 -9.31
CA ILE A 343 -5.46 36.80 -8.41
C ILE A 343 -4.59 35.54 -8.34
N PHE A 344 -5.23 34.35 -8.20
CA PHE A 344 -4.57 33.07 -8.13
C PHE A 344 -3.83 32.74 -9.43
N VAL A 345 -4.47 32.92 -10.57
CA VAL A 345 -3.85 32.69 -11.90
C VAL A 345 -2.66 33.60 -12.12
N ALA A 346 -2.79 34.89 -11.79
CA ALA A 346 -1.69 35.83 -11.92
C ALA A 346 -0.47 35.44 -11.07
N ARG A 347 -0.71 34.97 -9.84
CA ARG A 347 0.36 34.54 -8.93
C ARG A 347 1.04 33.26 -9.38
N TRP A 348 0.27 32.26 -9.81
CA TRP A 348 0.76 30.91 -10.05
C TRP A 348 0.89 30.55 -11.53
N ALA A 349 0.88 31.55 -12.44
CA ALA A 349 0.87 31.38 -13.90
C ALA A 349 1.93 30.38 -14.41
N ALA A 350 3.16 30.49 -13.95
CA ALA A 350 4.26 29.62 -14.37
C ALA A 350 4.05 28.16 -13.95
N ILE A 351 3.58 27.93 -12.72
CA ILE A 351 3.30 26.59 -12.19
C ILE A 351 2.07 25.97 -12.89
N LEU A 352 1.02 26.75 -13.09
CA LEU A 352 -0.19 26.33 -13.79
C LEU A 352 0.13 25.88 -15.22
N ALA A 353 0.91 26.68 -15.96
CA ALA A 353 1.30 26.34 -17.34
C ALA A 353 2.20 25.10 -17.40
N ALA A 354 3.12 24.93 -16.45
CA ALA A 354 4.11 23.83 -16.48
C ALA A 354 3.59 22.50 -15.93
N GLN A 355 2.66 22.53 -14.96
CA GLN A 355 2.34 21.35 -14.16
C GLN A 355 0.86 20.93 -14.21
N HIS A 356 -0.04 21.76 -14.74
CA HIS A 356 -1.47 21.49 -14.74
C HIS A 356 -2.01 21.25 -16.14
N MET A 357 -3.05 20.40 -16.24
CA MET A 357 -3.69 20.01 -17.49
C MET A 357 -4.74 21.06 -17.91
N PRO A 358 -5.07 21.18 -19.20
CA PRO A 358 -6.20 21.98 -19.66
C PRO A 358 -7.54 21.46 -19.06
N PRO A 359 -8.52 22.36 -18.82
CA PRO A 359 -9.77 22.01 -18.17
C PRO A 359 -10.49 20.82 -18.80
N GLY A 360 -10.93 19.89 -17.95
CA GLY A 360 -11.66 18.69 -18.36
C GLY A 360 -10.90 17.69 -19.21
N THR A 361 -9.63 17.93 -19.52
CA THR A 361 -8.81 17.02 -20.33
C THR A 361 -7.94 16.14 -19.43
N GLN A 362 -7.63 14.92 -19.88
CA GLN A 362 -6.70 14.02 -19.21
C GLN A 362 -6.96 13.90 -17.68
N VAL A 363 -8.23 13.84 -17.28
CA VAL A 363 -8.68 13.85 -15.87
C VAL A 363 -7.91 12.84 -15.00
N LEU A 364 -7.63 11.64 -15.53
CA LEU A 364 -6.89 10.61 -14.78
C LEU A 364 -5.45 11.05 -14.48
N ARG A 365 -4.81 11.81 -15.37
CA ARG A 365 -3.46 12.34 -15.14
C ARG A 365 -3.48 13.49 -14.15
N ALA A 366 -4.45 14.40 -14.29
CA ALA A 366 -4.64 15.51 -13.36
C ALA A 366 -4.94 14.99 -11.95
N ARG A 367 -5.88 14.04 -11.81
CA ARG A 367 -6.23 13.41 -10.54
C ARG A 367 -5.04 12.81 -9.81
N ASP A 368 -4.17 12.11 -10.52
CA ASP A 368 -3.00 11.41 -9.95
C ASP A 368 -1.75 12.33 -9.92
N ARG A 369 -1.91 13.62 -10.20
CA ARG A 369 -0.83 14.61 -10.30
C ARG A 369 0.33 14.14 -11.18
N VAL A 370 0.00 13.53 -12.31
CA VAL A 370 0.96 13.24 -13.37
C VAL A 370 1.16 14.53 -14.16
N LEU A 371 2.32 15.15 -14.04
CA LEU A 371 2.60 16.49 -14.58
C LEU A 371 2.29 16.58 -16.09
N ALA A 372 1.83 17.74 -16.54
CA ALA A 372 1.57 18.02 -17.97
C ALA A 372 2.87 17.92 -18.79
N CYS A 373 3.99 18.35 -18.22
CA CYS A 373 5.31 18.29 -18.85
C CYS A 373 5.87 16.85 -18.84
N LYS A 374 6.38 16.37 -19.97
CA LYS A 374 7.01 15.05 -20.09
C LYS A 374 8.26 14.89 -19.20
N VAL A 375 8.96 15.99 -18.94
CA VAL A 375 10.15 16.02 -18.09
C VAL A 375 9.71 16.11 -16.64
N GLY A 376 9.79 14.99 -15.91
CA GLY A 376 9.37 14.89 -14.53
C GLY A 376 7.98 14.31 -14.31
N ALA A 377 7.30 13.83 -15.37
CA ALA A 377 6.05 13.10 -15.23
C ALA A 377 6.26 11.83 -14.39
N ARG A 378 5.39 11.62 -13.40
CA ARG A 378 5.43 10.44 -12.53
C ARG A 378 5.09 9.18 -13.32
N PRO A 379 5.83 8.08 -13.18
CA PRO A 379 5.43 6.79 -13.74
C PRO A 379 4.09 6.33 -13.16
N VAL A 380 3.21 5.79 -14.00
CA VAL A 380 1.96 5.15 -13.57
C VAL A 380 2.10 3.65 -13.78
N VAL A 381 2.16 2.90 -12.69
CA VAL A 381 2.44 1.47 -12.69
C VAL A 381 1.21 0.68 -12.26
N LEU A 382 0.75 -0.21 -13.14
CA LEU A 382 -0.27 -1.20 -12.78
C LEU A 382 0.40 -2.49 -12.28
N VAL A 383 0.15 -2.86 -11.04
CA VAL A 383 0.57 -4.15 -10.46
C VAL A 383 -0.63 -5.09 -10.47
N MET A 384 -0.44 -6.32 -10.96
CA MET A 384 -1.53 -7.32 -11.03
C MET A 384 -1.10 -8.63 -10.38
N ASP A 385 -1.93 -9.14 -9.48
CA ASP A 385 -1.74 -10.46 -8.89
C ASP A 385 -3.08 -11.20 -8.76
N HIS A 386 -3.03 -12.50 -8.42
CA HIS A 386 -4.22 -13.33 -8.24
C HIS A 386 -5.12 -12.81 -7.10
N ARG A 387 -4.58 -12.13 -6.08
CA ARG A 387 -5.28 -11.50 -4.95
C ARG A 387 -4.45 -10.37 -4.34
N ALA A 388 -5.06 -9.57 -3.46
CA ALA A 388 -4.34 -8.59 -2.66
C ALA A 388 -3.28 -9.30 -1.78
N PRO A 389 -2.06 -8.75 -1.65
CA PRO A 389 -0.99 -9.37 -0.88
C PRO A 389 -1.36 -9.66 0.58
N GLU A 390 -1.09 -10.88 1.03
CA GLU A 390 -1.23 -11.35 2.41
C GLU A 390 0.14 -11.75 2.95
N PRO A 391 0.96 -10.78 3.41
CA PRO A 391 2.37 -11.02 3.74
C PRO A 391 2.58 -12.02 4.88
N GLU A 392 1.59 -12.21 5.74
CA GLU A 392 1.63 -13.20 6.83
C GLU A 392 1.46 -14.64 6.31
N ARG A 393 0.85 -14.79 5.14
CA ARG A 393 0.45 -16.09 4.60
C ARG A 393 1.49 -16.73 3.71
N ASP A 394 2.09 -15.94 2.78
CA ASP A 394 3.00 -16.50 1.80
C ASP A 394 4.11 -15.54 1.36
N ALA A 395 5.24 -16.12 0.93
CA ALA A 395 6.41 -15.37 0.50
C ALA A 395 6.15 -14.53 -0.77
N GLY A 396 5.31 -15.00 -1.69
CA GLY A 396 4.97 -14.26 -2.90
C GLY A 396 4.21 -12.97 -2.59
N SER A 397 3.27 -13.02 -1.63
CA SER A 397 2.57 -11.84 -1.13
C SER A 397 3.54 -10.82 -0.50
N ARG A 398 4.53 -11.29 0.28
CA ARG A 398 5.58 -10.43 0.85
C ARG A 398 6.41 -9.75 -0.24
N THR A 399 6.80 -10.49 -1.26
CA THR A 399 7.53 -9.96 -2.41
C THR A 399 6.72 -8.89 -3.14
N MET A 400 5.45 -9.16 -3.43
CA MET A 400 4.60 -8.19 -4.13
C MET A 400 4.36 -6.93 -3.32
N LEU A 401 4.19 -7.04 -1.99
CA LEU A 401 4.10 -5.86 -1.12
C LEU A 401 5.39 -5.05 -1.14
N ALA A 402 6.56 -5.70 -1.01
CA ALA A 402 7.86 -5.03 -1.08
C ALA A 402 8.08 -4.33 -2.44
N PHE A 403 7.62 -4.93 -3.54
CA PHE A 403 7.69 -4.30 -4.87
C PHE A 403 6.75 -3.10 -4.99
N ILE A 404 5.55 -3.18 -4.45
CA ILE A 404 4.62 -2.05 -4.38
C ILE A 404 5.23 -0.91 -3.58
N GLU A 405 5.80 -1.18 -2.41
CA GLU A 405 6.47 -0.19 -1.56
C GLU A 405 7.70 0.42 -2.25
N ALA A 406 8.50 -0.39 -2.93
CA ALA A 406 9.64 0.10 -3.73
C ALA A 406 9.20 1.03 -4.87
N LEU A 407 8.10 0.70 -5.56
CA LEU A 407 7.53 1.54 -6.63
C LEU A 407 6.96 2.85 -6.07
N LEU A 408 6.23 2.80 -4.96
CA LEU A 408 5.76 4.01 -4.26
C LEU A 408 6.93 4.88 -3.81
N GLY A 409 7.96 4.28 -3.22
CA GLY A 409 9.18 4.96 -2.80
C GLY A 409 10.00 5.55 -3.95
N SER A 410 9.79 5.11 -5.20
CA SER A 410 10.37 5.74 -6.40
C SER A 410 9.58 6.96 -6.89
N GLY A 411 8.47 7.32 -6.24
CA GLY A 411 7.56 8.37 -6.66
C GLY A 411 6.53 7.95 -7.72
N ALA A 412 6.44 6.67 -8.05
CA ALA A 412 5.45 6.18 -9.00
C ALA A 412 4.02 6.23 -8.41
N VAL A 413 3.05 6.45 -9.28
CA VAL A 413 1.62 6.23 -8.99
C VAL A 413 1.34 4.74 -9.18
N VAL A 414 0.93 4.05 -8.13
CA VAL A 414 0.70 2.60 -8.18
C VAL A 414 -0.80 2.29 -8.17
N LYS A 415 -1.22 1.48 -9.12
CA LYS A 415 -2.56 0.89 -9.21
C LYS A 415 -2.44 -0.61 -9.04
N PHE A 416 -3.32 -1.21 -8.27
CA PHE A 416 -3.32 -2.66 -8.04
C PHE A 416 -4.60 -3.30 -8.58
N TRP A 417 -4.44 -4.39 -9.33
CA TRP A 417 -5.56 -5.20 -9.82
C TRP A 417 -5.47 -6.61 -9.25
N SER A 418 -6.51 -7.01 -8.49
CA SER A 418 -6.70 -8.38 -8.04
C SER A 418 -7.53 -9.17 -9.04
N ASP A 419 -7.02 -10.32 -9.53
CA ASP A 419 -7.78 -11.25 -10.37
C ASP A 419 -8.92 -11.93 -9.60
N SER A 420 -8.81 -11.99 -8.27
CA SER A 420 -9.88 -12.52 -7.42
C SER A 420 -11.08 -11.56 -7.37
N PRO A 421 -12.30 -12.06 -7.63
CA PRO A 421 -13.51 -11.25 -7.44
C PRO A 421 -13.87 -11.09 -5.95
N THR A 422 -13.30 -11.92 -5.06
CA THR A 422 -13.58 -11.90 -3.62
C THR A 422 -12.85 -10.74 -2.97
N PRO A 423 -13.57 -9.84 -2.25
CA PRO A 423 -12.92 -8.76 -1.54
C PRO A 423 -12.12 -9.26 -0.35
N SER A 424 -11.00 -8.59 -0.08
CA SER A 424 -10.22 -8.72 1.15
C SER A 424 -10.11 -7.33 1.79
N PRO A 425 -11.15 -6.87 2.53
CA PRO A 425 -11.26 -5.47 2.96
C PRO A 425 -10.06 -4.98 3.77
N THR A 426 -9.56 -5.81 4.69
CA THR A 426 -8.39 -5.45 5.52
C THR A 426 -7.14 -5.24 4.67
N ARG A 427 -6.86 -6.14 3.72
CA ARG A 427 -5.69 -6.08 2.84
C ARG A 427 -5.79 -4.96 1.81
N GLU A 428 -6.99 -4.79 1.25
CA GLU A 428 -7.25 -3.69 0.32
C GLU A 428 -7.07 -2.34 1.00
N ARG A 429 -7.59 -2.17 2.22
CA ARG A 429 -7.39 -0.95 3.03
C ARG A 429 -5.92 -0.70 3.35
N ALA A 430 -5.15 -1.74 3.65
CA ALA A 430 -3.72 -1.60 3.90
C ALA A 430 -2.94 -1.07 2.68
N LEU A 431 -3.32 -1.46 1.46
CA LEU A 431 -2.78 -0.90 0.21
C LEU A 431 -3.30 0.52 -0.04
N GLN A 432 -4.59 0.75 0.17
CA GLN A 432 -5.23 2.06 -0.02
C GLN A 432 -4.64 3.12 0.91
N ALA A 433 -4.33 2.78 2.16
CA ALA A 433 -3.64 3.65 3.10
C ALA A 433 -2.21 4.02 2.65
N ARG A 434 -1.55 3.15 1.86
CA ARG A 434 -0.25 3.42 1.23
C ARG A 434 -0.33 4.26 -0.05
N GLY A 435 -1.52 4.64 -0.49
CA GLY A 435 -1.72 5.41 -1.72
C GLY A 435 -1.91 4.58 -2.99
N VAL A 436 -2.32 3.33 -2.87
CA VAL A 436 -2.58 2.43 -4.00
C VAL A 436 -4.06 2.41 -4.36
N GLU A 437 -4.40 2.73 -5.60
CA GLU A 437 -5.75 2.48 -6.13
C GLU A 437 -5.97 0.98 -6.29
N VAL A 438 -6.81 0.38 -5.45
CA VAL A 438 -7.07 -1.06 -5.45
C VAL A 438 -8.33 -1.39 -6.21
N ARG A 439 -8.21 -2.26 -7.21
CA ARG A 439 -9.32 -2.79 -7.99
C ARG A 439 -9.29 -4.31 -8.05
N ARG A 440 -10.44 -4.90 -8.35
CA ARG A 440 -10.60 -6.36 -8.46
C ARG A 440 -11.61 -6.74 -9.51
N GLY A 441 -11.50 -7.97 -9.95
CA GLY A 441 -12.47 -8.58 -10.87
C GLY A 441 -11.81 -9.35 -12.00
N GLY A 442 -12.62 -10.11 -12.75
CA GLY A 442 -12.16 -10.88 -13.89
C GLY A 442 -11.94 -10.03 -15.15
N LEU A 443 -11.69 -10.70 -16.26
CA LEU A 443 -11.34 -10.09 -17.55
C LEU A 443 -12.32 -9.04 -18.03
N TRP A 444 -13.62 -9.20 -17.76
CA TRP A 444 -14.61 -8.25 -18.26
C TRP A 444 -14.52 -6.90 -17.55
N GLN A 445 -14.44 -6.91 -16.21
CA GLN A 445 -14.27 -5.67 -15.43
C GLN A 445 -12.94 -5.00 -15.79
N PHE A 446 -11.88 -5.81 -15.96
CA PHE A 446 -10.59 -5.33 -16.41
C PHE A 446 -10.66 -4.71 -17.79
N GLY A 447 -11.32 -5.37 -18.76
CA GLY A 447 -11.48 -4.84 -20.11
C GLY A 447 -12.22 -3.49 -20.17
N ALA A 448 -13.22 -3.28 -19.30
CA ALA A 448 -13.89 -1.99 -19.18
C ALA A 448 -12.95 -0.92 -18.59
N TRP A 449 -12.19 -1.27 -17.55
CA TRP A 449 -11.28 -0.36 -16.85
C TRP A 449 -10.06 0.01 -17.72
N ILE A 450 -9.43 -0.97 -18.39
CA ILE A 450 -8.20 -0.75 -19.14
C ILE A 450 -8.41 0.15 -20.38
N ARG A 451 -9.60 0.12 -20.97
CA ARG A 451 -9.94 1.05 -22.07
C ARG A 451 -9.82 2.52 -21.65
N ALA A 452 -10.25 2.84 -20.43
CA ALA A 452 -10.17 4.22 -19.92
C ALA A 452 -8.79 4.54 -19.32
N ASN A 453 -8.13 3.57 -18.69
CA ASN A 453 -6.90 3.78 -17.92
C ASN A 453 -5.62 3.41 -18.69
N GLY A 454 -5.72 2.57 -19.72
CA GLY A 454 -4.58 2.10 -20.52
C GLY A 454 -3.67 3.21 -21.05
N PRO A 455 -4.22 4.31 -21.61
CA PRO A 455 -3.42 5.41 -22.17
C PRO A 455 -2.56 6.17 -21.13
N VAL A 456 -2.88 6.10 -19.84
CA VAL A 456 -2.09 6.77 -18.79
C VAL A 456 -1.06 5.85 -18.15
N LEU A 457 -1.15 4.53 -18.36
CA LEU A 457 -0.19 3.58 -17.83
C LEU A 457 1.16 3.70 -18.56
N THR A 458 2.24 3.71 -17.79
CA THR A 458 3.61 3.67 -18.31
C THR A 458 4.22 2.28 -18.20
N HIS A 459 3.87 1.55 -17.13
CA HIS A 459 4.39 0.21 -16.85
C HIS A 459 3.28 -0.69 -16.31
N VAL A 460 3.41 -1.99 -16.54
CA VAL A 460 2.58 -3.03 -15.95
C VAL A 460 3.49 -4.10 -15.36
N LEU A 461 3.26 -4.48 -14.11
CA LEU A 461 3.93 -5.59 -13.44
C LEU A 461 2.91 -6.72 -13.21
N LEU A 462 3.07 -7.81 -13.93
CA LEU A 462 2.25 -9.01 -13.80
C LEU A 462 2.94 -10.02 -12.88
N SER A 463 2.27 -10.40 -11.81
CA SER A 463 2.75 -11.44 -10.90
C SER A 463 2.16 -12.79 -11.33
N ARG A 464 3.02 -13.79 -11.46
CA ARG A 464 2.69 -15.19 -11.79
C ARG A 464 2.29 -15.44 -13.26
N PRO A 465 2.73 -16.60 -13.82
CA PRO A 465 2.47 -16.94 -15.23
C PRO A 465 0.98 -17.03 -15.60
N ASP A 466 0.13 -17.51 -14.69
CA ASP A 466 -1.30 -17.68 -14.99
C ASP A 466 -2.03 -16.34 -15.06
N VAL A 467 -1.71 -15.37 -14.19
CA VAL A 467 -2.21 -13.99 -14.27
C VAL A 467 -1.71 -13.35 -15.56
N ALA A 468 -0.41 -13.45 -15.84
CA ALA A 468 0.18 -12.90 -17.07
C ALA A 468 -0.50 -13.45 -18.31
N ARG A 469 -0.65 -14.77 -18.43
CA ARG A 469 -1.32 -15.41 -19.59
C ARG A 469 -2.74 -14.87 -19.79
N ARG A 470 -3.47 -14.60 -18.72
CA ARG A 470 -4.86 -14.14 -18.75
C ARG A 470 -5.00 -12.72 -19.26
N TYR A 471 -4.14 -11.81 -18.81
CA TYR A 471 -4.30 -10.37 -19.03
C TYR A 471 -3.43 -9.77 -20.15
N LEU A 472 -2.33 -10.42 -20.54
CA LEU A 472 -1.43 -9.96 -21.60
C LEU A 472 -2.14 -9.52 -22.90
N PRO A 473 -3.10 -10.30 -23.46
CA PRO A 473 -3.75 -9.88 -24.71
C PRO A 473 -4.49 -8.55 -24.60
N LEU A 474 -5.21 -8.33 -23.49
CA LEU A 474 -5.93 -7.07 -23.26
C LEU A 474 -4.97 -5.89 -23.01
N LEU A 475 -3.88 -6.13 -22.30
CA LEU A 475 -2.86 -5.11 -22.06
C LEU A 475 -2.24 -4.68 -23.39
N ARG A 476 -1.81 -5.63 -24.22
CA ARG A 476 -1.22 -5.34 -25.55
C ARG A 476 -2.18 -4.61 -26.50
N HIS A 477 -3.47 -4.79 -26.32
CA HIS A 477 -4.48 -4.12 -27.16
C HIS A 477 -4.83 -2.70 -26.67
N HIS A 478 -4.76 -2.43 -25.35
CA HIS A 478 -5.29 -1.19 -24.79
C HIS A 478 -4.25 -0.25 -24.19
N THR A 479 -2.97 -0.63 -24.14
CA THR A 479 -1.91 0.23 -23.60
C THR A 479 -0.59 0.04 -24.32
N PHE A 480 0.21 1.12 -24.37
CA PHE A 480 1.61 1.11 -24.79
C PHE A 480 2.57 0.95 -23.60
N ALA A 481 2.05 0.67 -22.42
CA ALA A 481 2.86 0.47 -21.22
C ALA A 481 3.84 -0.69 -21.39
N ARG A 482 5.03 -0.52 -20.84
CA ARG A 482 6.01 -1.61 -20.77
C ARG A 482 5.50 -2.71 -19.85
N VAL A 483 5.34 -3.91 -20.39
CA VAL A 483 4.81 -5.06 -19.66
C VAL A 483 5.94 -5.91 -19.11
N VAL A 484 6.00 -5.99 -17.80
CA VAL A 484 6.99 -6.75 -17.03
C VAL A 484 6.29 -7.92 -16.34
N VAL A 485 6.87 -9.10 -16.36
CA VAL A 485 6.33 -10.27 -15.68
C VAL A 485 7.30 -10.73 -14.60
N TYR A 486 6.83 -10.91 -13.37
CA TYR A 486 7.59 -11.50 -12.28
C TYR A 486 7.20 -12.96 -12.06
N GLY A 487 8.13 -13.87 -12.27
CA GLY A 487 7.90 -15.31 -12.27
C GLY A 487 7.80 -15.96 -10.88
N HIS A 488 8.31 -15.31 -9.82
CA HIS A 488 8.54 -15.85 -8.47
C HIS A 488 9.54 -17.02 -8.43
N ASP A 489 9.40 -17.97 -9.30
CA ASP A 489 10.31 -19.07 -9.61
C ASP A 489 10.02 -19.57 -11.04
N LEU A 490 10.83 -20.53 -11.52
CA LEU A 490 10.51 -21.30 -12.70
C LEU A 490 9.53 -22.43 -12.33
N HIS A 491 8.24 -22.16 -12.46
CA HIS A 491 7.19 -23.09 -12.04
C HIS A 491 7.32 -24.47 -12.69
N HIS A 492 7.65 -24.52 -13.99
CA HIS A 492 7.86 -25.79 -14.69
C HIS A 492 9.02 -26.59 -14.11
N ASP A 493 10.12 -25.93 -13.72
CA ASP A 493 11.30 -26.59 -13.18
C ASP A 493 11.02 -27.14 -11.77
N ARG A 494 10.37 -26.36 -10.91
CA ARG A 494 9.90 -26.83 -9.60
C ARG A 494 8.99 -28.03 -9.73
N MET A 495 8.02 -28.01 -10.68
CA MET A 495 7.13 -29.13 -10.95
C MET A 495 7.89 -30.35 -11.50
N ARG A 496 8.88 -30.14 -12.34
CA ARG A 496 9.74 -31.20 -12.89
C ARG A 496 10.56 -31.89 -11.78
N GLN A 497 11.17 -31.11 -10.89
CA GLN A 497 11.90 -31.63 -9.73
C GLN A 497 10.98 -32.45 -8.82
N HIS A 498 9.76 -31.95 -8.55
CA HIS A 498 8.78 -32.69 -7.76
C HIS A 498 8.37 -34.01 -8.46
N ALA A 499 8.15 -33.98 -9.77
CA ALA A 499 7.81 -35.18 -10.54
C ALA A 499 8.93 -36.24 -10.50
N LEU A 500 10.20 -35.82 -10.52
CA LEU A 500 11.36 -36.73 -10.40
C LEU A 500 11.42 -37.38 -9.02
N LEU A 501 11.25 -36.61 -7.96
CA LEU A 501 11.24 -37.11 -6.57
C LEU A 501 10.07 -38.08 -6.31
N ALA A 502 8.87 -37.72 -6.79
CA ALA A 502 7.68 -38.53 -6.63
C ALA A 502 7.59 -39.70 -7.64
N ARG A 503 8.48 -39.76 -8.63
CA ARG A 503 8.44 -40.71 -9.76
C ARG A 503 7.07 -40.71 -10.47
N ASP A 504 6.45 -39.51 -10.59
CA ASP A 504 5.10 -39.32 -11.13
C ASP A 504 5.14 -38.77 -12.57
N ALA A 505 4.77 -39.61 -13.53
CA ALA A 505 4.71 -39.25 -14.94
C ALA A 505 3.57 -38.25 -15.26
N ALA A 506 2.52 -38.14 -14.43
CA ALA A 506 1.46 -37.17 -14.64
C ALA A 506 1.95 -35.76 -14.25
N LEU A 507 2.68 -35.65 -13.15
CA LEU A 507 3.35 -34.41 -12.74
C LEU A 507 4.40 -33.97 -13.77
N ALA A 508 5.15 -34.91 -14.36
CA ALA A 508 6.13 -34.59 -15.42
C ALA A 508 5.45 -33.99 -16.66
N ARG A 509 4.32 -34.53 -17.08
CA ARG A 509 3.51 -33.97 -18.17
C ARG A 509 2.92 -32.58 -17.80
N ALA A 510 2.50 -32.39 -16.57
CA ALA A 510 2.02 -31.11 -16.07
C ALA A 510 3.14 -30.05 -16.10
N ALA A 511 4.37 -30.42 -15.72
CA ALA A 511 5.55 -29.55 -15.83
C ALA A 511 5.82 -29.11 -17.27
N GLN A 512 5.71 -30.02 -18.25
CA GLN A 512 5.86 -29.67 -19.66
C GLN A 512 4.74 -28.73 -20.18
N ARG A 513 3.51 -28.90 -19.71
CA ARG A 513 2.42 -27.94 -20.01
C ARG A 513 2.72 -26.57 -19.42
N MET A 514 3.23 -26.53 -18.20
CA MET A 514 3.64 -25.28 -17.55
C MET A 514 4.75 -24.57 -18.33
N LEU A 515 5.78 -25.27 -18.77
CA LEU A 515 6.84 -24.71 -19.61
C LEU A 515 6.27 -24.04 -20.88
N ARG A 516 5.31 -24.69 -21.56
CA ARG A 516 4.66 -24.09 -22.74
C ARG A 516 3.90 -22.80 -22.40
N ARG A 517 3.28 -22.74 -21.20
CA ARG A 517 2.59 -21.52 -20.70
C ARG A 517 3.61 -20.43 -20.41
N GLU A 518 4.68 -20.73 -19.69
CA GLU A 518 5.74 -19.78 -19.37
C GLU A 518 6.40 -19.21 -20.65
N ARG A 519 6.72 -20.07 -21.64
CA ARG A 519 7.24 -19.60 -22.92
C ARG A 519 6.31 -18.65 -23.68
N ARG A 520 4.97 -18.84 -23.61
CA ARG A 520 4.01 -17.90 -24.20
C ARG A 520 4.05 -16.56 -23.45
N VAL A 521 4.14 -16.59 -22.13
CA VAL A 521 4.24 -15.38 -21.31
C VAL A 521 5.58 -14.66 -21.60
N TRP A 522 6.68 -15.36 -21.67
CA TRP A 522 7.99 -14.77 -22.00
C TRP A 522 8.01 -14.06 -23.35
N ARG A 523 7.40 -14.64 -24.38
CA ARG A 523 7.29 -14.00 -25.70
C ARG A 523 6.34 -12.79 -25.72
N GLY A 524 5.38 -12.76 -24.82
CA GLY A 524 4.40 -11.68 -24.73
C GLY A 524 4.82 -10.52 -23.81
N ALA A 525 5.84 -10.67 -22.98
CA ALA A 525 6.38 -9.67 -22.07
C ALA A 525 7.52 -8.86 -22.71
N ASP A 526 7.71 -7.60 -22.30
CA ASP A 526 8.88 -6.81 -22.68
C ASP A 526 10.11 -7.17 -21.83
N VAL A 527 9.86 -7.56 -20.56
CA VAL A 527 10.87 -8.01 -19.61
C VAL A 527 10.27 -9.07 -18.70
N VAL A 528 11.08 -10.10 -18.40
CA VAL A 528 10.72 -11.10 -17.38
C VAL A 528 11.68 -10.98 -16.21
N LEU A 529 11.18 -11.01 -15.00
CA LEU A 529 11.96 -10.90 -13.78
C LEU A 529 11.92 -12.22 -13.01
N TYR A 530 13.06 -12.62 -12.49
CA TYR A 530 13.24 -13.77 -11.62
C TYR A 530 14.04 -13.40 -10.36
N PRO A 531 13.91 -14.16 -9.26
CA PRO A 531 14.63 -13.89 -8.01
C PRO A 531 16.16 -14.01 -8.12
N SER A 532 16.68 -14.83 -9.04
CA SER A 532 18.10 -15.15 -9.15
C SER A 532 18.61 -15.15 -10.58
N GLN A 533 19.93 -14.94 -10.76
CA GLN A 533 20.58 -15.01 -12.05
C GLN A 533 20.51 -16.42 -12.66
N ALA A 534 20.58 -17.47 -11.83
CA ALA A 534 20.46 -18.85 -12.30
C ALA A 534 19.11 -19.12 -12.99
N GLU A 535 18.01 -18.56 -12.48
CA GLU A 535 16.69 -18.67 -13.11
C GLU A 535 16.60 -17.86 -14.39
N VAL A 536 17.25 -16.68 -14.43
CA VAL A 536 17.38 -15.86 -15.65
C VAL A 536 18.13 -16.64 -16.74
N ASP A 537 19.27 -17.21 -16.41
CA ASP A 537 20.11 -17.98 -17.36
C ASP A 537 19.34 -19.20 -17.90
N HIS A 538 18.59 -19.88 -17.02
CA HIS A 538 17.75 -21.01 -17.41
C HIS A 538 16.61 -20.57 -18.34
N ALA A 539 15.92 -19.45 -18.05
CA ALA A 539 14.87 -18.92 -18.91
C ALA A 539 15.40 -18.51 -20.30
N VAL A 540 16.57 -17.85 -20.35
CA VAL A 540 17.25 -17.47 -21.60
C VAL A 540 17.67 -18.71 -22.40
N ALA A 541 18.21 -19.73 -21.76
CA ALA A 541 18.54 -20.99 -22.41
C ALA A 541 17.34 -21.69 -23.03
N LEU A 542 16.18 -21.66 -22.34
CA LEU A 542 14.94 -22.27 -22.83
C LEU A 542 14.22 -21.45 -23.91
N GLN A 543 14.36 -20.13 -23.88
CA GLN A 543 13.73 -19.20 -24.82
C GLN A 543 14.74 -18.12 -25.24
N PRO A 544 15.60 -18.38 -26.24
CA PRO A 544 16.49 -17.38 -26.80
C PRO A 544 15.73 -16.12 -27.25
N GLY A 545 16.28 -14.96 -26.93
CA GLY A 545 15.67 -13.66 -27.24
C GLY A 545 14.71 -13.11 -26.16
N VAL A 546 14.44 -13.85 -25.08
CA VAL A 546 13.73 -13.29 -23.94
C VAL A 546 14.63 -12.28 -23.20
N VAL A 547 14.09 -11.09 -22.89
CA VAL A 547 14.76 -10.13 -22.02
C VAL A 547 14.45 -10.51 -20.58
N ALA A 548 15.34 -11.24 -19.93
CA ALA A 548 15.19 -11.64 -18.53
C ALA A 548 16.18 -10.89 -17.64
N ARG A 549 15.79 -10.60 -16.39
CA ARG A 549 16.62 -9.89 -15.40
C ARG A 549 16.40 -10.47 -14.00
N ALA A 550 17.45 -10.49 -13.20
CA ALA A 550 17.37 -10.88 -11.80
C ALA A 550 16.96 -9.66 -10.94
N VAL A 551 15.96 -9.86 -10.07
CA VAL A 551 15.56 -8.89 -9.06
C VAL A 551 15.28 -9.63 -7.76
N GLN A 552 16.04 -9.30 -6.72
CA GLN A 552 15.88 -9.91 -5.39
C GLN A 552 14.46 -9.68 -4.85
N PRO A 553 13.84 -10.71 -4.22
CA PRO A 553 12.43 -10.64 -3.83
C PRO A 553 12.16 -9.93 -2.50
N TYR A 554 13.22 -9.51 -1.77
CA TYR A 554 13.12 -8.97 -0.41
C TYR A 554 13.81 -7.62 -0.29
N GLY A 555 13.22 -6.73 0.53
CA GLY A 555 13.81 -5.48 0.97
C GLY A 555 13.52 -5.29 2.46
N PHE A 556 14.52 -4.86 3.24
CA PHE A 556 14.39 -4.59 4.66
C PHE A 556 14.72 -3.12 4.94
N ALA A 557 13.89 -2.49 5.78
CA ALA A 557 14.06 -1.11 6.19
C ALA A 557 15.17 -0.96 7.24
N ASP A 558 15.29 -1.94 8.12
CA ASP A 558 16.18 -1.90 9.28
C ASP A 558 17.12 -3.11 9.30
N PHE A 559 18.30 -2.88 9.88
CA PHE A 559 19.33 -3.88 10.12
C PHE A 559 19.82 -3.65 11.55
N PRO A 560 19.43 -4.51 12.49
CA PRO A 560 19.81 -4.35 13.89
C PRO A 560 21.35 -4.43 14.04
N PRO A 561 21.89 -3.79 15.07
CA PRO A 561 23.32 -3.96 15.39
C PRO A 561 23.60 -5.41 15.75
N PRO A 562 24.86 -5.87 15.63
CA PRO A 562 25.25 -7.20 16.07
C PRO A 562 24.84 -7.46 17.52
N HIS A 563 24.26 -8.61 17.78
CA HIS A 563 23.89 -8.99 19.14
C HIS A 563 25.13 -9.07 20.05
N ARG A 564 24.98 -8.71 21.32
CA ARG A 564 26.09 -8.89 22.28
C ARG A 564 26.35 -10.39 22.44
N LEU A 565 27.63 -10.75 22.44
CA LEU A 565 28.07 -12.08 22.79
C LEU A 565 27.58 -12.43 24.20
N ALA A 566 26.75 -13.45 24.29
CA ALA A 566 26.34 -14.08 25.52
C ALA A 566 26.66 -15.56 25.41
N SER A 567 26.77 -16.28 26.51
CA SER A 567 27.02 -17.73 26.59
C SER A 567 25.85 -18.54 26.04
N ARG A 568 25.45 -18.23 24.80
CA ARG A 568 24.28 -18.85 24.11
C ARG A 568 24.73 -20.16 23.46
N GLN A 569 23.88 -21.18 23.54
CA GLN A 569 24.14 -22.52 22.97
C GLN A 569 22.96 -22.98 22.06
N THR A 570 22.12 -22.06 21.64
CA THR A 570 20.94 -22.39 20.83
C THR A 570 21.24 -22.35 19.33
N VAL A 571 20.99 -23.47 18.69
CA VAL A 571 20.95 -23.64 17.23
C VAL A 571 19.52 -23.44 16.77
N LEU A 572 19.29 -22.48 15.86
CA LEU A 572 17.95 -22.07 15.43
C LEU A 572 17.67 -22.48 13.98
N PHE A 573 16.51 -23.10 13.76
CA PHE A 573 15.95 -23.32 12.41
C PHE A 573 14.57 -22.71 12.32
N VAL A 574 14.38 -21.74 11.42
CA VAL A 574 13.10 -21.05 11.18
C VAL A 574 12.49 -21.49 9.86
N ALA A 575 11.23 -21.97 9.85
CA ALA A 575 10.58 -22.40 8.60
C ALA A 575 9.04 -22.48 8.71
N GLY A 576 8.34 -22.36 7.56
CA GLY A 576 6.94 -22.78 7.43
C GLY A 576 6.89 -24.26 7.04
N PHE A 577 6.28 -25.11 7.87
CA PHE A 577 6.37 -26.57 7.73
C PHE A 577 5.29 -27.16 6.82
N ALA A 578 4.32 -26.36 6.34
CA ALA A 578 3.45 -26.76 5.25
C ALA A 578 4.23 -27.05 3.93
N HIS A 579 5.50 -26.62 3.85
CA HIS A 579 6.37 -26.84 2.70
C HIS A 579 7.27 -28.06 2.93
N PRO A 580 7.15 -29.16 2.16
CA PRO A 580 7.87 -30.42 2.41
C PRO A 580 9.40 -30.33 2.54
N PRO A 581 10.13 -29.49 1.79
CA PRO A 581 11.56 -29.30 1.99
C PRO A 581 11.95 -28.84 3.41
N ASN A 582 11.08 -28.10 4.08
CA ASN A 582 11.34 -27.62 5.42
C ASN A 582 11.14 -28.70 6.48
N GLU A 583 10.15 -29.56 6.30
CA GLU A 583 9.95 -30.75 7.15
C GLU A 583 11.14 -31.70 7.05
N ASP A 584 11.60 -31.97 5.82
CA ASP A 584 12.77 -32.79 5.56
C ASP A 584 14.03 -32.23 6.24
N ALA A 585 14.26 -30.92 6.11
CA ALA A 585 15.40 -30.24 6.73
C ALA A 585 15.34 -30.28 8.26
N ALA A 586 14.16 -30.09 8.87
CA ALA A 586 13.97 -30.19 10.31
C ALA A 586 14.30 -31.61 10.82
N CYS A 587 13.82 -32.63 10.13
CA CYS A 587 14.10 -34.02 10.46
C CYS A 587 15.58 -34.35 10.36
N TRP A 588 16.24 -33.94 9.29
CA TRP A 588 17.68 -34.13 9.09
C TRP A 588 18.52 -33.41 10.15
N LEU A 589 18.16 -32.16 10.46
CA LEU A 589 18.84 -31.38 11.50
C LEU A 589 18.74 -32.07 12.88
N ALA A 590 17.53 -32.45 13.28
CA ALA A 590 17.32 -33.01 14.62
C ALA A 590 17.87 -34.42 14.79
N ARG A 591 17.75 -35.29 13.76
CA ARG A 591 18.07 -36.72 13.88
C ARG A 591 19.50 -37.09 13.49
N ASP A 592 20.11 -36.34 12.56
CA ASP A 592 21.41 -36.71 12.02
C ASP A 592 22.50 -35.69 12.35
N ILE A 593 22.19 -34.37 12.29
CA ILE A 593 23.19 -33.31 12.50
C ILE A 593 23.39 -33.03 13.98
N MET A 594 22.31 -32.76 14.74
CA MET A 594 22.43 -32.37 16.16
C MET A 594 23.05 -33.45 17.07
N PRO A 595 22.85 -34.74 16.88
CA PRO A 595 23.58 -35.75 17.64
C PRO A 595 25.10 -35.62 17.48
N ARG A 596 25.61 -35.33 16.28
CA ARG A 596 27.04 -35.10 16.04
C ARG A 596 27.54 -33.79 16.66
N VAL A 597 26.72 -32.74 16.63
CA VAL A 597 27.06 -31.48 17.30
C VAL A 597 27.21 -31.72 18.81
N ARG A 598 26.26 -32.43 19.43
CA ARG A 598 26.24 -32.68 20.88
C ARG A 598 27.43 -33.55 21.37
N LEU A 599 28.03 -34.34 20.51
CA LEU A 599 29.27 -35.06 20.85
C LEU A 599 30.43 -34.12 21.20
N GLN A 600 30.49 -32.93 20.57
CA GLN A 600 31.56 -31.95 20.77
C GLN A 600 31.08 -30.72 21.55
N ALA A 601 29.81 -30.42 21.51
CA ALA A 601 29.17 -29.32 22.23
C ALA A 601 27.93 -29.85 22.98
N PRO A 602 28.08 -30.50 24.15
CA PRO A 602 27.00 -31.20 24.88
C PRO A 602 25.86 -30.27 25.30
N LEU A 603 26.13 -28.98 25.50
CA LEU A 603 25.16 -27.95 25.90
C LEU A 603 24.32 -27.40 24.73
N ALA A 604 24.59 -27.81 23.49
CA ALA A 604 23.90 -27.33 22.30
C ALA A 604 22.43 -27.71 22.31
N ARG A 605 21.57 -26.69 22.25
CA ARG A 605 20.11 -26.82 22.18
C ARG A 605 19.61 -26.56 20.77
N LEU A 606 18.60 -27.30 20.32
CA LEU A 606 17.96 -27.06 19.03
C LEU A 606 16.60 -26.42 19.24
N ALA A 607 16.37 -25.26 18.62
CA ALA A 607 15.06 -24.63 18.51
C ALA A 607 14.58 -24.67 17.05
N ILE A 608 13.38 -25.18 16.83
CA ILE A 608 12.70 -25.23 15.54
C ILE A 608 11.46 -24.36 15.66
N VAL A 609 11.46 -23.20 14.96
CA VAL A 609 10.45 -22.16 15.10
C VAL A 609 9.72 -21.97 13.76
N GLY A 610 8.39 -21.91 13.76
CA GLY A 610 7.69 -21.57 12.53
C GLY A 610 6.21 -21.94 12.48
N SER A 611 5.60 -21.72 11.29
CA SER A 611 4.17 -21.94 11.07
C SER A 611 3.85 -23.38 10.65
N ASP A 612 2.64 -23.82 10.99
CA ASP A 612 2.03 -25.06 10.51
C ASP A 612 2.92 -26.32 10.68
N PRO A 613 3.46 -26.61 11.90
CA PRO A 613 4.29 -27.77 12.10
C PRO A 613 3.49 -29.07 11.86
N THR A 614 4.03 -29.94 11.03
CA THR A 614 3.45 -31.26 10.77
C THR A 614 3.62 -32.19 11.98
N ALA A 615 2.86 -33.28 12.02
CA ALA A 615 3.01 -34.30 13.07
C ALA A 615 4.46 -34.85 13.15
N ARG A 616 5.18 -34.93 12.01
CA ARG A 616 6.58 -35.37 11.95
C ARG A 616 7.53 -34.34 12.59
N VAL A 617 7.26 -33.05 12.40
CA VAL A 617 8.04 -31.97 13.03
C VAL A 617 7.77 -31.92 14.53
N LEU A 618 6.50 -31.98 14.94
CA LEU A 618 6.13 -32.03 16.36
C LEU A 618 6.78 -33.21 17.09
N ALA A 619 6.89 -34.37 16.44
CA ALA A 619 7.55 -35.54 17.02
C ALA A 619 9.08 -35.37 17.25
N LEU A 620 9.71 -34.32 16.74
CA LEU A 620 11.15 -34.01 16.97
C LEU A 620 11.44 -33.54 18.38
N ASP A 621 10.44 -33.17 19.16
CA ASP A 621 10.58 -32.88 20.60
C ASP A 621 11.20 -34.09 21.33
N ARG A 622 10.80 -35.31 20.96
CA ARG A 622 11.39 -36.56 21.48
C ARG A 622 12.88 -36.74 21.14
N ALA A 623 13.36 -36.02 20.11
CA ALA A 623 14.77 -35.98 19.73
C ALA A 623 15.53 -34.80 20.40
N GLY A 624 14.92 -34.17 21.39
CA GLY A 624 15.49 -33.06 22.15
C GLY A 624 15.53 -31.74 21.38
N ALA A 625 14.56 -31.50 20.51
CA ALA A 625 14.35 -30.20 19.86
C ALA A 625 13.21 -29.44 20.55
N THR A 626 13.39 -28.15 20.81
CA THR A 626 12.30 -27.27 21.24
C THR A 626 11.51 -26.85 20.02
N ILE A 627 10.22 -27.21 19.94
CA ILE A 627 9.33 -26.85 18.82
C ILE A 627 8.44 -25.70 19.22
N VAL A 628 8.50 -24.58 18.47
CA VAL A 628 7.69 -23.39 18.74
C VAL A 628 6.88 -23.04 17.51
N ALA A 629 5.55 -23.10 17.67
CA ALA A 629 4.61 -23.03 16.56
C ALA A 629 3.93 -21.66 16.48
N ASN A 630 3.77 -21.14 15.25
CA ASN A 630 2.90 -20.02 14.92
C ASN A 630 3.22 -18.71 15.69
N VAL A 631 4.49 -18.41 15.84
CA VAL A 631 4.98 -17.17 16.49
C VAL A 631 4.74 -15.94 15.63
N GLY A 632 4.50 -14.79 16.27
CA GLY A 632 4.43 -13.49 15.61
C GLY A 632 5.84 -12.93 15.29
N ASP A 633 5.88 -11.87 14.47
CA ASP A 633 7.16 -11.26 14.03
C ASP A 633 8.00 -10.72 15.21
N ALA A 634 7.39 -10.25 16.30
CA ALA A 634 8.10 -9.78 17.49
C ALA A 634 8.79 -10.95 18.22
N GLU A 635 8.05 -12.01 18.50
CA GLU A 635 8.57 -13.21 19.17
C GLU A 635 9.62 -13.93 18.28
N LEU A 636 9.44 -13.94 16.96
CA LEU A 636 10.44 -14.47 16.04
C LEU A 636 11.78 -13.71 16.15
N ARG A 637 11.74 -12.39 16.30
CA ARG A 637 12.95 -11.58 16.52
C ARG A 637 13.63 -11.93 17.84
N GLU A 638 12.87 -12.22 18.91
CA GLU A 638 13.43 -12.68 20.18
C GLU A 638 14.16 -14.01 20.01
N TRP A 639 13.61 -14.94 19.23
CA TRP A 639 14.28 -16.21 18.91
C TRP A 639 15.58 -16.00 18.15
N TYR A 640 15.63 -15.09 17.16
CA TYR A 640 16.87 -14.71 16.49
C TYR A 640 17.86 -14.09 17.50
N ALA A 641 17.38 -13.23 18.39
CA ALA A 641 18.22 -12.57 19.40
C ALA A 641 18.78 -13.54 20.46
N MET A 642 18.07 -14.60 20.81
CA MET A 642 18.51 -15.63 21.79
C MET A 642 19.39 -16.72 21.19
N ALA A 643 19.36 -16.90 19.87
CA ALA A 643 20.13 -17.96 19.21
C ALA A 643 21.62 -17.61 19.11
N ARG A 644 22.44 -18.62 18.95
CA ARG A 644 23.87 -18.51 18.67
C ARG A 644 24.18 -18.72 17.16
N VAL A 645 23.50 -19.69 16.53
CA VAL A 645 23.72 -20.08 15.15
C VAL A 645 22.39 -20.32 14.45
N ALA A 646 22.19 -19.77 13.28
CA ALA A 646 21.12 -20.18 12.38
C ALA A 646 21.57 -21.32 11.49
N VAL A 647 20.71 -22.33 11.34
CA VAL A 647 21.02 -23.46 10.43
C VAL A 647 19.87 -23.63 9.45
N VAL A 648 20.21 -23.64 8.15
CA VAL A 648 19.21 -23.82 7.08
C VAL A 648 19.64 -25.00 6.19
N PRO A 649 19.42 -26.26 6.63
CA PRO A 649 19.97 -27.45 6.00
C PRO A 649 19.04 -28.00 4.93
N LEU A 650 18.67 -27.22 3.93
CA LEU A 650 17.77 -27.65 2.86
C LEU A 650 18.52 -28.58 1.89
N ARG A 651 17.94 -29.75 1.61
CA ARG A 651 18.48 -30.73 0.62
C ARG A 651 17.86 -30.55 -0.76
N HIS A 652 16.69 -29.90 -0.86
CA HIS A 652 16.00 -29.60 -2.11
C HIS A 652 15.15 -28.31 -1.97
N GLY A 653 14.78 -27.72 -3.10
CA GLY A 653 13.97 -26.51 -3.18
C GLY A 653 14.54 -25.50 -4.20
N ALA A 654 13.70 -24.58 -4.68
CA ALA A 654 14.06 -23.57 -5.67
C ALA A 654 13.96 -22.13 -5.09
N GLY A 655 14.55 -21.16 -5.76
CA GLY A 655 14.47 -19.73 -5.44
C GLY A 655 15.35 -19.29 -4.25
N VAL A 656 15.40 -17.98 -4.00
CA VAL A 656 16.11 -17.36 -2.87
C VAL A 656 15.41 -17.67 -1.55
N LYS A 657 16.14 -18.12 -0.55
CA LYS A 657 15.59 -18.60 0.74
C LYS A 657 15.51 -17.44 1.72
N ARG A 658 14.31 -16.92 1.99
CA ARG A 658 14.07 -15.82 2.92
C ARG A 658 14.71 -16.04 4.29
N LYS A 659 14.58 -17.24 4.87
CA LYS A 659 15.14 -17.59 6.16
C LYS A 659 16.66 -17.44 6.25
N VAL A 660 17.37 -17.62 5.13
CA VAL A 660 18.81 -17.36 5.02
C VAL A 660 19.08 -15.86 5.12
N VAL A 661 18.33 -15.06 4.37
CA VAL A 661 18.50 -13.60 4.36
C VAL A 661 18.09 -12.98 5.71
N GLU A 662 17.02 -13.48 6.34
CA GLU A 662 16.58 -13.03 7.66
C GLU A 662 17.63 -13.31 8.74
N ALA A 663 18.21 -14.51 8.75
CA ALA A 663 19.29 -14.84 9.69
C ALA A 663 20.48 -13.86 9.57
N LEU A 664 20.92 -13.57 8.33
CA LEU A 664 21.99 -12.61 8.08
C LEU A 664 21.63 -11.19 8.51
N ARG A 665 20.37 -10.76 8.21
CA ARG A 665 19.87 -9.46 8.63
C ARG A 665 19.88 -9.29 10.14
N GLU A 666 19.44 -10.31 10.86
CA GLU A 666 19.43 -10.32 12.33
C GLU A 666 20.82 -10.51 12.96
N GLY A 667 21.87 -10.56 12.13
CA GLY A 667 23.25 -10.72 12.58
C GLY A 667 23.56 -12.09 13.21
N LEU A 668 22.76 -13.10 12.86
CA LEU A 668 22.99 -14.46 13.34
C LEU A 668 23.89 -15.23 12.37
N PRO A 669 25.08 -15.68 12.77
CA PRO A 669 25.93 -16.50 11.93
C PRO A 669 25.20 -17.70 11.37
N LEU A 670 25.40 -17.96 10.09
CA LEU A 670 24.61 -18.91 9.31
C LEU A 670 25.43 -20.11 8.84
N VAL A 671 24.86 -21.30 9.04
CA VAL A 671 25.28 -22.54 8.40
C VAL A 671 24.18 -23.01 7.46
N THR A 672 24.51 -23.25 6.18
CA THR A 672 23.51 -23.66 5.18
C THR A 672 24.08 -24.63 4.17
N THR A 673 23.24 -25.16 3.28
CA THR A 673 23.64 -26.04 2.19
C THR A 673 23.80 -25.26 0.86
N PRO A 674 24.38 -25.85 -0.19
CA PRO A 674 24.35 -25.26 -1.54
C PRO A 674 22.92 -24.93 -2.02
N VAL A 675 21.91 -25.73 -1.63
CA VAL A 675 20.49 -25.44 -1.91
C VAL A 675 20.01 -24.22 -1.14
N GLY A 676 20.41 -24.07 0.14
CA GLY A 676 20.07 -22.88 0.93
C GLY A 676 20.77 -21.60 0.42
N ALA A 677 21.96 -21.72 -0.14
CA ALA A 677 22.74 -20.63 -0.73
C ALA A 677 22.27 -20.22 -2.15
N GLN A 678 21.35 -20.95 -2.73
CA GLN A 678 20.88 -20.72 -4.09
C GLN A 678 20.34 -19.30 -4.31
N GLY A 679 20.84 -18.62 -5.34
CA GLY A 679 20.44 -17.25 -5.68
C GLY A 679 21.07 -16.17 -4.81
N LEU A 680 22.07 -16.51 -3.99
CA LEU A 680 22.80 -15.62 -3.07
C LEU A 680 24.30 -15.58 -3.45
N PRO A 681 24.70 -14.78 -4.44
CA PRO A 681 26.08 -14.72 -4.92
C PRO A 681 27.02 -14.25 -3.80
N GLY A 682 28.17 -14.91 -3.66
CA GLY A 682 29.17 -14.56 -2.65
C GLY A 682 28.80 -14.92 -1.20
N LEU A 683 27.69 -15.65 -0.96
CA LEU A 683 27.28 -16.04 0.40
C LEU A 683 28.36 -16.84 1.15
N SER A 684 29.15 -17.67 0.47
CA SER A 684 30.23 -18.48 1.08
C SER A 684 31.32 -17.64 1.74
N ALA A 685 31.48 -16.38 1.40
CA ALA A 685 32.40 -15.47 2.08
C ALA A 685 31.90 -15.06 3.49
N VAL A 686 30.60 -15.05 3.74
CA VAL A 686 29.99 -14.56 4.99
C VAL A 686 29.28 -15.64 5.80
N ALA A 687 28.98 -16.80 5.22
CA ALA A 687 28.30 -17.92 5.85
C ALA A 687 28.97 -19.25 5.55
N ALA A 688 28.78 -20.26 6.39
CA ALA A 688 29.25 -21.61 6.13
C ALA A 688 28.30 -22.33 5.17
N VAL A 689 28.76 -22.64 3.96
CA VAL A 689 27.99 -23.41 2.96
C VAL A 689 28.55 -24.84 2.91
N CYS A 690 27.79 -25.79 3.47
CA CYS A 690 28.26 -27.16 3.72
C CYS A 690 27.34 -28.19 3.04
N GLY A 691 27.89 -29.25 2.48
CA GLY A 691 27.14 -30.26 1.69
C GLY A 691 26.79 -31.54 2.45
N THR A 692 27.43 -31.84 3.58
CA THR A 692 27.28 -33.12 4.30
C THR A 692 26.93 -32.88 5.77
N THR A 693 26.41 -33.92 6.43
CA THR A 693 26.09 -33.90 7.85
C THR A 693 27.29 -33.53 8.70
N GLU A 694 28.47 -34.08 8.36
CA GLU A 694 29.74 -33.89 9.10
C GLU A 694 30.19 -32.44 8.99
N THR A 695 30.24 -31.87 7.78
CA THR A 695 30.67 -30.49 7.57
C THR A 695 29.74 -29.47 8.18
N ILE A 696 28.41 -29.72 8.16
CA ILE A 696 27.40 -28.87 8.83
C ILE A 696 27.62 -28.91 10.35
N ALA A 697 27.79 -30.12 10.93
CA ALA A 697 28.03 -30.29 12.37
C ALA A 697 29.29 -29.57 12.83
N ALA A 698 30.40 -29.75 12.08
CA ALA A 698 31.67 -29.07 12.39
C ALA A 698 31.57 -27.55 12.33
N ALA A 699 30.86 -26.99 11.33
CA ALA A 699 30.63 -25.54 11.23
C ALA A 699 29.77 -25.00 12.40
N ILE A 700 28.76 -25.75 12.83
CA ILE A 700 27.95 -25.39 14.01
C ILE A 700 28.84 -25.37 15.25
N VAL A 701 29.61 -26.41 15.51
CA VAL A 701 30.51 -26.53 16.67
C VAL A 701 31.52 -25.37 16.72
N ALA A 702 32.13 -25.03 15.59
CA ALA A 702 33.04 -23.90 15.49
C ALA A 702 32.39 -22.58 15.90
N LEU A 703 31.19 -22.29 15.41
CA LEU A 703 30.43 -21.09 15.77
C LEU A 703 29.88 -21.08 17.20
N LEU A 704 29.68 -22.24 17.82
CA LEU A 704 29.29 -22.36 19.23
C LEU A 704 30.50 -22.10 20.16
N GLY A 705 31.71 -22.48 19.76
CA GLY A 705 32.92 -22.45 20.61
C GLY A 705 33.83 -21.24 20.39
N ASP A 706 33.78 -20.60 19.22
CA ASP A 706 34.69 -19.49 18.86
C ASP A 706 33.93 -18.16 18.78
N ASP A 707 34.16 -17.28 19.74
CA ASP A 707 33.52 -15.96 19.84
C ASP A 707 34.04 -14.98 18.79
N GLY A 708 35.33 -15.09 18.40
CA GLY A 708 35.92 -14.25 17.36
C GLY A 708 35.31 -14.56 15.99
N LEU A 709 35.31 -15.85 15.63
CA LEU A 709 34.67 -16.31 14.40
C LEU A 709 33.20 -15.94 14.34
N TRP A 710 32.49 -16.06 15.48
CA TRP A 710 31.10 -15.67 15.60
C TRP A 710 30.89 -14.18 15.28
N ALA A 711 31.68 -13.29 15.91
CA ALA A 711 31.59 -11.85 15.73
C ALA A 711 31.86 -11.44 14.30
N ASP A 712 32.92 -12.01 13.67
CA ASP A 712 33.27 -11.75 12.28
C ASP A 712 32.15 -12.17 11.33
N ARG A 713 31.58 -13.36 11.51
CA ARG A 713 30.49 -13.87 10.67
C ARG A 713 29.20 -13.09 10.88
N SER A 714 28.90 -12.64 12.11
CA SER A 714 27.76 -11.78 12.43
C SER A 714 27.86 -10.43 11.70
N ALA A 715 28.97 -9.73 11.83
CA ALA A 715 29.21 -8.44 11.20
C ALA A 715 29.19 -8.54 9.66
N ALA A 716 29.87 -9.54 9.11
CA ALA A 716 29.91 -9.80 7.66
C ALA A 716 28.51 -10.14 7.11
N GLY A 717 27.72 -10.92 7.86
CA GLY A 717 26.35 -11.28 7.50
C GLY A 717 25.43 -10.07 7.42
N ILE A 718 25.45 -9.17 8.41
CA ILE A 718 24.68 -7.92 8.39
C ILE A 718 25.11 -7.04 7.22
N ALA A 719 26.40 -6.87 7.00
CA ALA A 719 26.93 -6.06 5.89
C ALA A 719 26.45 -6.61 4.53
N TYR A 720 26.53 -7.92 4.34
CA TYR A 720 26.01 -8.59 3.15
C TYR A 720 24.50 -8.37 2.98
N ALA A 721 23.71 -8.58 4.04
CA ALA A 721 22.26 -8.40 3.99
C ALA A 721 21.89 -6.94 3.68
N ARG A 722 22.56 -5.97 4.28
CA ARG A 722 22.36 -4.54 4.04
C ARG A 722 22.69 -4.14 2.59
N ALA A 723 23.81 -4.64 2.05
CA ALA A 723 24.23 -4.33 0.70
C ALA A 723 23.28 -4.90 -0.37
N HIS A 724 22.76 -6.11 -0.15
CA HIS A 724 21.98 -6.82 -1.17
C HIS A 724 20.46 -6.75 -0.96
N PHE A 725 19.98 -6.52 0.28
CA PHE A 725 18.58 -6.65 0.67
C PHE A 725 18.01 -5.44 1.40
N SER A 726 18.63 -4.25 1.30
CA SER A 726 17.99 -3.02 1.76
C SER A 726 16.83 -2.61 0.83
N GLU A 727 15.84 -1.89 1.37
CA GLU A 727 14.76 -1.32 0.55
C GLU A 727 15.30 -0.44 -0.57
N ALA A 728 16.36 0.32 -0.32
CA ALA A 728 17.01 1.14 -1.33
C ALA A 728 17.60 0.30 -2.46
N THR A 729 18.26 -0.82 -2.14
CA THR A 729 18.81 -1.77 -3.13
C THR A 729 17.68 -2.42 -3.93
N LEU A 730 16.62 -2.87 -3.26
CA LEU A 730 15.44 -3.42 -3.94
C LEU A 730 14.82 -2.40 -4.88
N ARG A 731 14.56 -1.18 -4.41
CA ARG A 731 14.00 -0.09 -5.22
C ARG A 731 14.85 0.18 -6.46
N THR A 732 16.14 0.37 -6.28
CA THR A 732 17.06 0.65 -7.38
C THR A 732 17.09 -0.49 -8.39
N SER A 733 17.16 -1.74 -7.94
CA SER A 733 17.23 -2.91 -8.82
C SER A 733 15.91 -3.13 -9.57
N LEU A 734 14.78 -3.02 -8.89
CA LEU A 734 13.45 -3.16 -9.48
C LEU A 734 13.17 -2.05 -10.50
N CYS A 735 13.41 -0.79 -10.14
CA CYS A 735 13.21 0.35 -11.04
C CYS A 735 14.09 0.24 -12.29
N ARG A 736 15.37 -0.11 -12.15
CA ARG A 736 16.28 -0.36 -13.27
C ARG A 736 15.80 -1.52 -14.15
N ALA A 737 15.38 -2.62 -13.55
CA ALA A 737 14.92 -3.79 -14.26
C ALA A 737 13.63 -3.52 -15.04
N MET A 738 12.70 -2.79 -14.47
CA MET A 738 11.45 -2.38 -15.10
C MET A 738 11.62 -1.22 -16.09
N GLY A 739 12.67 -0.40 -15.96
CA GLY A 739 12.84 0.85 -16.69
C GLY A 739 12.00 2.01 -16.12
N VAL A 740 11.60 1.91 -14.86
CA VAL A 740 10.95 2.98 -14.10
C VAL A 740 12.00 4.01 -13.67
N ARG A 741 11.74 5.29 -13.91
CA ARG A 741 12.63 6.36 -13.41
C ARG A 741 12.40 6.53 -11.91
N ASP A 742 13.49 6.53 -11.13
CA ASP A 742 13.45 6.84 -9.71
C ASP A 742 13.47 8.37 -9.55
N ALA A 743 12.32 8.95 -9.22
CA ALA A 743 12.17 10.39 -9.05
C ALA A 743 12.84 10.90 -7.75
N MET A 744 13.06 10.02 -6.78
CA MET A 744 13.65 10.34 -5.47
C MET A 744 15.19 10.39 -5.49
N SER A 745 15.85 10.09 -6.61
CA SER A 745 17.30 10.27 -6.74
C SER A 745 17.77 11.72 -6.77
N ARG A 746 16.84 12.67 -6.66
CA ARG A 746 17.13 14.10 -6.51
C ARG A 746 17.07 14.46 -5.02
N THR A 747 18.20 14.88 -4.48
CA THR A 747 18.53 15.48 -3.17
C THR A 747 17.43 15.40 -2.09
N PRO A 748 17.71 14.85 -0.89
CA PRO A 748 16.75 14.84 0.22
C PRO A 748 16.32 16.29 0.55
N LEU A 749 15.01 16.48 0.70
CA LEU A 749 14.46 17.67 1.33
C LEU A 749 15.04 17.78 2.75
N PRO A 750 15.36 19.01 3.25
CA PRO A 750 15.76 19.22 4.63
C PRO A 750 14.68 18.61 5.56
N ARG A 751 15.08 17.83 6.55
CA ARG A 751 14.19 17.24 7.52
C ARG A 751 13.46 18.35 8.27
N ALA A 752 12.13 18.34 8.27
CA ALA A 752 11.32 19.18 9.13
C ALA A 752 11.62 18.81 10.60
N GLY A 753 12.51 19.59 11.23
CA GLY A 753 12.99 19.36 12.60
C GLY A 753 14.34 19.94 12.89
N GLU A 754 15.13 20.32 11.88
CA GLU A 754 16.39 21.06 12.02
C GLU A 754 16.22 22.54 11.65
N VAL A 755 15.21 23.18 12.17
CA VAL A 755 15.26 24.64 12.33
C VAL A 755 15.89 24.88 13.71
N ASP A 756 17.20 24.92 13.68
CA ASP A 756 18.02 25.32 14.83
C ASP A 756 17.58 26.72 15.30
N ALA A 757 17.23 26.81 16.56
CA ALA A 757 16.87 28.06 17.22
C ALA A 757 18.13 28.93 17.40
N ARG A 758 18.80 29.31 16.33
CA ARG A 758 19.90 30.28 16.32
C ARG A 758 19.72 31.30 15.20
N GLY A 759 19.34 32.50 15.63
CA GLY A 759 19.77 33.73 15.01
C GLY A 759 19.03 34.21 13.77
N VAL A 760 17.88 34.83 14.00
CA VAL A 760 17.49 35.95 13.13
C VAL A 760 18.45 37.10 13.41
N SER A 761 19.51 37.22 12.63
CA SER A 761 20.24 38.48 12.44
C SER A 761 20.26 38.77 10.95
N GLY A 762 19.64 39.89 10.60
CA GLY A 762 19.53 40.32 9.21
C GLY A 762 20.88 40.58 8.55
N LYS A 763 20.98 40.13 7.31
CA LYS A 763 21.76 40.80 6.27
C LYS A 763 21.14 40.45 4.92
N GLY A 764 20.66 41.45 4.23
CA GLY A 764 20.20 41.36 2.85
C GLY A 764 21.32 40.88 1.94
N VAL A 765 20.97 39.92 1.08
CA VAL A 765 21.79 39.55 -0.07
C VAL A 765 21.00 39.95 -1.31
N GLU A 766 21.37 41.04 -1.91
CA GLU A 766 21.03 41.38 -3.28
C GLU A 766 21.56 40.26 -4.21
N ARG A 767 20.68 39.59 -4.88
CA ARG A 767 21.04 38.74 -6.03
C ARG A 767 20.91 39.55 -7.31
N THR A 768 22.03 40.00 -7.79
CA THR A 768 22.22 40.54 -9.14
C THR A 768 21.94 39.43 -10.15
N VAL A 769 20.86 39.57 -10.93
CA VAL A 769 20.55 38.70 -12.08
C VAL A 769 21.32 39.25 -13.27
N THR A 770 22.38 38.59 -13.69
CA THR A 770 23.10 38.89 -14.94
C THR A 770 22.34 38.24 -16.10
N LEU A 771 21.66 39.06 -16.89
CA LEU A 771 21.13 38.66 -18.20
C LEU A 771 22.30 38.59 -19.19
N ALA A 772 22.65 37.36 -19.60
CA ALA A 772 23.54 37.21 -20.76
C ALA A 772 22.68 37.23 -22.03
N SER A 773 22.83 38.26 -22.81
CA SER A 773 22.33 38.37 -24.18
C SER A 773 23.12 37.44 -25.08
N VAL A 774 22.44 36.55 -25.82
CA VAL A 774 23.04 35.90 -27.00
C VAL A 774 22.29 36.42 -28.21
N ALA A 775 23.00 37.27 -28.94
CA ALA A 775 22.70 37.56 -30.32
C ALA A 775 23.57 36.62 -31.20
N GLY A 776 22.98 36.01 -32.22
CA GLY A 776 23.63 35.18 -33.21
C GLY A 776 22.73 34.08 -33.67
#